data_cd62c08c8852da4bb557177b9fcb05d7
#
_entry.id   cd62c08c8852da4bb557177b9fcb05d7
#
_cell.length_a   1.000
_cell.length_b   1.000
_cell.length_c   1.000
_cell.angle_alpha   90.00
_cell.angle_beta   90.00
_cell.angle_gamma   90.00
#
_symmetry.space_group_name_H-M   'P 1'
#
loop_
_entity.id
_entity.type
_entity.pdbx_description
1 polymer ?
#
loop_
_entity_poly.entity_id
_entity_poly.type
_entity_poly.pdbx_seq_one_letter_code
_entity_poly.pdbx_strand_id
1 'polypeptide(L)'
;MSRRKKPADETPSLLDITAKLRSGPCVPALREAVKSWKAGGRNGTTDTTRVLLNYWFEASHKTRTGLAFKYYEFQREAIETLIYVWEVEKVRSRKDLLERYAQNAQDLHLPPEDGFARYCTKMATGSGKTKVMALAIAWQYFNAVREQDEIAKDYAKTFLLIAPNVIVLERLKADFAAGKIFREDPIRPKEFDIFWDFDCVMRGEGERAHSEGVLFLTNIHQFYERADRSEDDEPDAITAVLGPKPPAQQQEQMDFAERIARRSGHLLVINDEAHHTHDEGSEWNAVIQRLHEKTALTAQLDFSATPRFSRSGTIFPWTISDYPLKQAIIEGVVKRPMKGIARIEPGRSEYASVKYRGYLSAAVERWKEYRDQLTPLRRKPVLFIMLNDTKDADDVADWLAKAYPAEFGGGKMQTIHTKKSGEISDKELDKARETVKNVDRADNPINAIVSVLMLREGWDVQNVTVVVGLRPYTAKANILPEQAIGRGLRLMFRDLTADYTERVDIIGNQKFLDFVDDLEKLEDLKLDTFELGKDPVRILTIMPLAERKEFDIGLPVLSPTLVRKKSLADEIASLEVMTFQTMLLPLTADDPNNKTFRYEGHDIITLQKIVERDYKVPEPQTAQELIGYYARRIAEAVKLPSQFAALAPKIRDFFENKAFGRWVDLNDMVTVRAMGTQVASYVCIQEFARVLKQMSIAEQEPQLLEAARMLSSCQPFPWSRKVLEANKCVFNMVPCDNDFEKEFARFLENADDVRAFAKLPQPFGFSIDYTDAGMNLRSYYPDFVATDKQEIHWLIETKGMETTDVGHKDIAATNWCENATALTKAQWKYAKIQQKGFEVLQPSRLADLAALGVPSLVKG
;
A
#
# COMPACT_ATOMS: atom_id res chain seq x y z
N MET A 1 -66.19 -22.47 -1.00
CA MET A 1 -65.89 -21.03 -1.24
C MET A 1 -64.60 -20.68 -0.52
N SER A 2 -63.51 -20.73 -1.25
CA SER A 2 -62.16 -20.44 -0.74
C SER A 2 -61.89 -18.92 -0.86
N ARG A 3 -61.63 -18.24 0.26
CA ARG A 3 -61.23 -16.85 0.28
C ARG A 3 -59.77 -16.74 -0.22
N ARG A 4 -59.57 -16.20 -1.44
CA ARG A 4 -58.28 -15.72 -1.89
C ARG A 4 -57.81 -14.57 -0.96
N LYS A 5 -56.66 -14.77 -0.28
CA LYS A 5 -55.89 -13.69 0.34
C LYS A 5 -55.32 -12.81 -0.77
N LYS A 6 -55.61 -11.51 -0.73
CA LYS A 6 -54.91 -10.49 -1.51
C LYS A 6 -53.44 -10.52 -1.09
N PRO A 7 -52.47 -10.35 -2.04
CA PRO A 7 -51.10 -10.09 -1.63
C PRO A 7 -51.05 -8.76 -0.88
N ALA A 8 -50.45 -8.76 0.29
CA ALA A 8 -50.10 -7.54 0.99
C ALA A 8 -49.10 -6.75 0.12
N ASP A 9 -49.41 -5.49 -0.11
CA ASP A 9 -48.43 -4.51 -0.61
C ASP A 9 -47.31 -4.45 0.47
N GLU A 10 -46.25 -5.21 0.29
CA GLU A 10 -45.02 -5.08 1.05
C GLU A 10 -44.35 -3.79 0.59
N THR A 11 -44.63 -2.69 1.22
CA THR A 11 -43.75 -1.54 1.24
C THR A 11 -42.42 -2.05 1.82
N PRO A 12 -41.29 -2.00 1.08
CA PRO A 12 -40.01 -2.47 1.62
C PRO A 12 -39.72 -1.76 2.94
N SER A 13 -39.44 -2.50 3.98
CA SER A 13 -39.05 -1.92 5.26
C SER A 13 -37.81 -1.04 5.03
N LEU A 14 -37.71 0.08 5.74
CA LEU A 14 -36.54 0.96 5.72
C LEU A 14 -35.22 0.16 5.92
N LEU A 15 -35.26 -0.90 6.72
CA LEU A 15 -34.15 -1.83 6.96
C LEU A 15 -33.74 -2.61 5.71
N ASP A 16 -34.71 -2.92 4.82
CA ASP A 16 -34.38 -3.63 3.57
C ASP A 16 -33.66 -2.75 2.55
N ILE A 17 -33.88 -1.44 2.58
CA ILE A 17 -33.21 -0.48 1.67
C ILE A 17 -31.76 -0.31 2.10
N THR A 18 -31.47 -0.14 3.38
CA THR A 18 -30.10 0.01 3.91
C THR A 18 -29.30 -1.30 3.86
N ALA A 19 -29.97 -2.45 4.03
CA ALA A 19 -29.33 -3.76 3.83
C ALA A 19 -28.87 -4.02 2.39
N LYS A 20 -29.47 -3.35 1.41
CA LYS A 20 -29.12 -3.47 -0.02
C LYS A 20 -28.03 -2.51 -0.48
N LEU A 21 -27.62 -1.55 0.35
CA LEU A 21 -26.51 -0.65 0.01
C LEU A 21 -25.20 -1.45 -0.13
N ARG A 22 -24.58 -1.35 -1.28
CA ARG A 22 -23.29 -2.02 -1.60
C ARG A 22 -22.10 -1.18 -1.16
N SER A 23 -22.26 0.13 -1.05
CA SER A 23 -21.24 1.09 -0.63
C SER A 23 -21.74 1.97 0.50
N GLY A 24 -20.85 2.57 1.27
CA GLY A 24 -21.20 3.53 2.32
C GLY A 24 -21.90 4.77 1.73
N PRO A 25 -22.92 5.33 2.41
CA PRO A 25 -23.73 6.42 1.89
C PRO A 25 -22.94 7.71 1.62
N CYS A 26 -21.81 7.93 2.30
CA CYS A 26 -20.93 9.09 2.11
C CYS A 26 -19.94 8.91 0.95
N VAL A 27 -19.62 7.66 0.54
CA VAL A 27 -18.52 7.36 -0.38
C VAL A 27 -18.65 8.04 -1.73
N PRO A 28 -19.81 8.03 -2.42
CA PRO A 28 -19.90 8.66 -3.74
C PRO A 28 -19.59 10.16 -3.72
N ALA A 29 -20.17 10.89 -2.76
CA ALA A 29 -19.97 12.34 -2.64
C ALA A 29 -18.55 12.68 -2.22
N LEU A 30 -17.96 11.91 -1.28
CA LEU A 30 -16.58 12.09 -0.84
C LEU A 30 -15.59 11.82 -2.00
N ARG A 31 -15.81 10.79 -2.81
CA ARG A 31 -14.95 10.46 -3.94
C ARG A 31 -14.86 11.61 -4.95
N GLU A 32 -15.99 12.24 -5.29
CA GLU A 32 -16.01 13.41 -6.17
C GLU A 32 -15.37 14.65 -5.51
N ALA A 33 -15.62 14.88 -4.23
CA ALA A 33 -15.01 15.98 -3.49
C ALA A 33 -13.48 15.83 -3.42
N VAL A 34 -12.99 14.64 -3.08
CA VAL A 34 -11.54 14.35 -3.02
C VAL A 34 -10.90 14.47 -4.39
N LYS A 35 -11.56 13.99 -5.45
CA LYS A 35 -11.07 14.14 -6.82
C LYS A 35 -10.92 15.61 -7.22
N SER A 36 -11.91 16.43 -6.89
CA SER A 36 -11.88 17.89 -7.13
C SER A 36 -10.79 18.56 -6.30
N TRP A 37 -10.64 18.19 -5.03
CA TRP A 37 -9.59 18.67 -4.16
C TRP A 37 -8.18 18.31 -4.66
N LYS A 38 -7.97 17.09 -5.15
CA LYS A 38 -6.70 16.66 -5.79
C LYS A 38 -6.40 17.52 -7.02
N ALA A 39 -7.38 17.71 -7.90
CA ALA A 39 -7.23 18.53 -9.11
C ALA A 39 -6.94 19.99 -8.77
N GLY A 40 -7.48 20.49 -7.63
CA GLY A 40 -7.21 21.83 -7.09
C GLY A 40 -5.90 21.98 -6.31
N GLY A 41 -4.98 20.99 -6.37
CA GLY A 41 -3.66 21.08 -5.73
C GLY A 41 -3.62 20.73 -4.25
N ARG A 42 -4.63 20.00 -3.74
CA ARG A 42 -4.72 19.55 -2.33
C ARG A 42 -4.67 20.67 -1.30
N ASN A 43 -5.36 21.75 -1.60
CA ASN A 43 -5.42 22.93 -0.72
C ASN A 43 -6.04 22.60 0.62
N GLY A 44 -5.59 23.28 1.67
CA GLY A 44 -6.10 23.11 3.03
C GLY A 44 -5.33 22.13 3.88
N THR A 45 -4.37 21.46 3.30
CA THR A 45 -3.48 20.58 4.06
C THR A 45 -2.34 21.37 4.72
N THR A 46 -1.84 20.84 5.83
CA THR A 46 -0.61 21.30 6.46
C THR A 46 0.58 21.07 5.52
N ASP A 47 1.68 21.74 5.79
CA ASP A 47 2.92 21.51 5.03
C ASP A 47 3.48 20.11 5.28
N THR A 48 3.36 19.61 6.50
CA THR A 48 3.74 18.24 6.85
C THR A 48 2.98 17.23 6.00
N THR A 49 1.66 17.37 5.92
CA THR A 49 0.81 16.52 5.10
C THR A 49 1.16 16.60 3.62
N ARG A 50 1.44 17.77 3.11
CA ARG A 50 1.84 17.96 1.71
C ARG A 50 3.15 17.25 1.38
N VAL A 51 4.15 17.35 2.26
CA VAL A 51 5.42 16.63 2.12
C VAL A 51 5.19 15.10 2.14
N LEU A 52 4.36 14.61 3.07
CA LEU A 52 4.04 13.18 3.17
C LEU A 52 3.35 12.68 1.91
N LEU A 53 2.32 13.36 1.41
CA LEU A 53 1.59 12.98 0.19
C LEU A 53 2.51 12.96 -1.04
N ASN A 54 3.38 13.95 -1.18
CA ASN A 54 4.36 13.99 -2.26
C ASN A 54 5.38 12.86 -2.14
N TYR A 55 5.87 12.58 -0.94
CA TYR A 55 6.79 11.49 -0.71
C TYR A 55 6.14 10.14 -1.02
N TRP A 56 4.94 9.87 -0.51
CA TRP A 56 4.28 8.57 -0.68
C TRP A 56 3.86 8.29 -2.13
N PHE A 57 3.37 9.30 -2.85
CA PHE A 57 2.65 9.06 -4.10
C PHE A 57 3.29 9.69 -5.34
N GLU A 58 4.12 10.69 -5.18
CA GLU A 58 4.77 11.35 -6.33
C GLU A 58 6.26 11.01 -6.44
N ALA A 59 6.92 10.57 -5.36
CA ALA A 59 8.30 10.11 -5.42
C ALA A 59 8.38 8.64 -5.85
N SER A 60 9.47 8.26 -6.52
CA SER A 60 9.78 6.87 -6.84
C SER A 60 10.44 6.19 -5.66
N HIS A 61 10.01 4.96 -5.34
CA HIS A 61 10.57 4.17 -4.27
C HIS A 61 11.07 2.82 -4.78
N LYS A 62 12.09 2.27 -4.11
CA LYS A 62 12.59 0.91 -4.32
C LYS A 62 12.52 0.13 -3.02
N THR A 63 12.22 -1.16 -3.13
CA THR A 63 12.35 -2.11 -2.02
C THR A 63 13.81 -2.27 -1.62
N ARG A 64 14.09 -2.94 -0.51
CA ARG A 64 15.46 -3.32 -0.12
C ARG A 64 16.17 -4.20 -1.17
N THR A 65 15.41 -4.93 -1.96
CA THR A 65 15.93 -5.76 -3.06
C THR A 65 16.15 -4.98 -4.36
N GLY A 66 15.90 -3.67 -4.38
CA GLY A 66 16.07 -2.81 -5.55
C GLY A 66 14.88 -2.79 -6.52
N LEU A 67 13.82 -3.56 -6.24
CA LEU A 67 12.61 -3.56 -7.06
C LEU A 67 11.80 -2.29 -6.83
N ALA A 68 11.10 -1.82 -7.87
CA ALA A 68 10.20 -0.69 -7.77
C ALA A 68 9.11 -0.94 -6.72
N PHE A 69 8.84 0.07 -5.90
CA PHE A 69 7.74 0.06 -4.94
C PHE A 69 6.80 1.23 -5.22
N LYS A 70 5.50 0.93 -5.24
CA LYS A 70 4.46 1.94 -5.38
C LYS A 70 3.25 1.55 -4.55
N TYR A 71 2.67 2.51 -3.84
CA TYR A 71 1.34 2.32 -3.24
C TYR A 71 0.28 2.22 -4.34
N TYR A 72 -0.72 1.37 -4.12
CA TYR A 72 -1.86 1.27 -5.04
C TYR A 72 -2.74 2.52 -4.97
N GLU A 73 -3.44 2.84 -6.06
CA GLU A 73 -4.28 4.04 -6.13
C GLU A 73 -5.42 4.02 -5.10
N PHE A 74 -5.99 2.85 -4.81
CA PHE A 74 -7.01 2.73 -3.76
C PHE A 74 -6.47 2.95 -2.33
N GLN A 75 -5.19 2.61 -2.06
CA GLN A 75 -4.53 2.92 -0.79
C GLN A 75 -4.31 4.42 -0.66
N ARG A 76 -3.94 5.05 -1.76
CA ARG A 76 -3.85 6.50 -1.89
C ARG A 76 -5.22 7.16 -1.66
N GLU A 77 -6.26 6.69 -2.35
CA GLU A 77 -7.64 7.19 -2.18
C GLU A 77 -8.09 7.10 -0.72
N ALA A 78 -7.83 5.98 -0.05
CA ALA A 78 -8.23 5.78 1.34
C ALA A 78 -7.58 6.80 2.28
N ILE A 79 -6.25 7.01 2.19
CA ILE A 79 -5.55 7.96 3.06
C ILE A 79 -5.83 9.42 2.65
N GLU A 80 -5.93 9.74 1.37
CA GLU A 80 -6.29 11.08 0.89
C GLU A 80 -7.71 11.45 1.32
N THR A 81 -8.67 10.53 1.32
CA THR A 81 -10.03 10.76 1.82
C THR A 81 -10.04 11.02 3.32
N LEU A 82 -9.29 10.26 4.11
CA LEU A 82 -9.15 10.48 5.55
C LEU A 82 -8.55 11.86 5.85
N ILE A 83 -7.49 12.24 5.14
CA ILE A 83 -6.87 13.57 5.26
C ILE A 83 -7.86 14.67 4.88
N TYR A 84 -8.56 14.51 3.77
CA TYR A 84 -9.55 15.48 3.31
C TYR A 84 -10.64 15.74 4.35
N VAL A 85 -11.26 14.68 4.85
CA VAL A 85 -12.33 14.78 5.84
C VAL A 85 -11.84 15.38 7.15
N TRP A 86 -10.67 14.96 7.61
CA TRP A 86 -10.10 15.43 8.88
C TRP A 86 -9.48 16.82 8.80
N GLU A 87 -8.59 17.02 7.84
CA GLU A 87 -7.72 18.21 7.82
C GLU A 87 -8.34 19.38 7.06
N VAL A 88 -8.98 19.08 5.92
CA VAL A 88 -9.54 20.11 5.02
C VAL A 88 -10.95 20.48 5.46
N GLU A 89 -11.83 19.51 5.57
CA GLU A 89 -13.24 19.71 5.89
C GLU A 89 -13.50 19.85 7.39
N LYS A 90 -12.54 19.43 8.22
CA LYS A 90 -12.62 19.50 9.70
C LYS A 90 -13.86 18.85 10.28
N VAL A 91 -14.33 17.78 9.65
CA VAL A 91 -15.43 16.96 10.17
C VAL A 91 -14.97 16.23 11.42
N ARG A 92 -15.68 16.41 12.54
CA ARG A 92 -15.28 15.83 13.83
C ARG A 92 -16.38 14.99 14.50
N SER A 93 -17.55 14.87 13.84
CA SER A 93 -18.63 14.01 14.31
C SER A 93 -19.24 13.20 13.18
N ARG A 94 -19.86 12.07 13.52
CA ARG A 94 -20.64 11.28 12.57
C ARG A 94 -21.80 12.07 11.97
N LYS A 95 -22.47 12.85 12.79
CA LYS A 95 -23.59 13.67 12.37
C LYS A 95 -23.18 14.62 11.26
N ASP A 96 -22.11 15.38 11.49
CA ASP A 96 -21.57 16.33 10.50
C ASP A 96 -21.14 15.62 9.20
N LEU A 97 -20.50 14.44 9.29
CA LEU A 97 -20.13 13.62 8.14
C LEU A 97 -21.35 13.24 7.29
N LEU A 98 -22.40 12.75 7.96
CA LEU A 98 -23.58 12.26 7.27
C LEU A 98 -24.41 13.40 6.69
N GLU A 99 -24.56 14.52 7.41
CA GLU A 99 -25.27 15.71 6.93
C GLU A 99 -24.64 16.31 5.66
N ARG A 100 -23.30 16.28 5.57
CA ARG A 100 -22.58 16.85 4.40
C ARG A 100 -22.49 15.90 3.21
N TYR A 101 -22.33 14.59 3.47
CA TYR A 101 -21.93 13.66 2.41
C TYR A 101 -22.87 12.48 2.20
N ALA A 102 -23.79 12.17 3.16
CA ALA A 102 -24.63 11.01 2.99
C ALA A 102 -25.78 11.29 2.02
N GLN A 103 -25.92 10.45 1.03
CA GLN A 103 -27.11 10.39 0.20
C GLN A 103 -28.24 9.72 1.01
N ASN A 104 -29.42 10.33 1.05
CA ASN A 104 -30.59 9.84 1.78
C ASN A 104 -30.37 9.67 3.31
N ALA A 105 -29.73 10.65 3.95
CA ALA A 105 -29.42 10.61 5.38
C ALA A 105 -30.65 10.39 6.29
N GLN A 106 -31.85 10.76 5.85
CA GLN A 106 -33.10 10.61 6.61
C GLN A 106 -33.53 9.14 6.82
N ASP A 107 -33.02 8.23 6.00
CA ASP A 107 -33.38 6.81 6.02
C ASP A 107 -32.35 5.94 6.78
N LEU A 108 -31.33 6.56 7.40
CA LEU A 108 -30.28 5.83 8.09
C LEU A 108 -30.61 5.63 9.57
N HIS A 109 -30.60 4.37 10.01
CA HIS A 109 -30.64 4.06 11.44
C HIS A 109 -29.24 4.33 12.03
N LEU A 110 -29.14 5.31 12.93
CA LEU A 110 -27.90 5.71 13.53
C LEU A 110 -27.84 5.24 14.98
N PRO A 111 -26.75 4.60 15.40
CA PRO A 111 -26.50 4.37 16.83
C PRO A 111 -26.29 5.71 17.55
N PRO A 112 -26.37 5.73 18.90
CA PRO A 112 -26.08 6.92 19.70
C PRO A 112 -24.80 7.62 19.27
N GLU A 113 -24.75 8.94 19.34
CA GLU A 113 -23.61 9.72 18.92
C GLU A 113 -22.41 9.47 19.84
N ASP A 114 -21.23 9.28 19.26
CA ASP A 114 -19.97 9.18 19.99
C ASP A 114 -19.47 10.59 20.34
N GLY A 115 -18.79 10.74 21.44
CA GLY A 115 -18.15 12.01 21.83
C GLY A 115 -16.89 12.34 21.01
N PHE A 116 -16.57 11.56 19.98
CA PHE A 116 -15.34 11.68 19.17
C PHE A 116 -15.60 11.38 17.69
N ALA A 117 -14.67 11.77 16.84
CA ALA A 117 -14.74 11.50 15.41
C ALA A 117 -14.57 10.00 15.11
N ARG A 118 -15.39 9.47 14.19
CA ARG A 118 -15.32 8.07 13.76
C ARG A 118 -15.41 7.97 12.25
N TYR A 119 -14.47 7.23 11.66
CA TYR A 119 -14.43 6.99 10.22
C TYR A 119 -14.17 5.53 9.93
N CYS A 120 -14.78 5.00 8.88
CA CYS A 120 -14.57 3.64 8.44
C CYS A 120 -14.00 3.61 7.02
N THR A 121 -12.97 2.79 6.83
CA THR A 121 -12.36 2.48 5.54
C THR A 121 -12.65 1.04 5.17
N LYS A 122 -13.47 0.84 4.12
CA LYS A 122 -13.72 -0.48 3.56
C LYS A 122 -12.65 -0.82 2.55
N MET A 123 -11.95 -1.91 2.78
CA MET A 123 -10.91 -2.43 1.88
C MET A 123 -10.98 -3.95 1.80
N ALA A 124 -11.00 -4.49 0.60
CA ALA A 124 -11.02 -5.93 0.35
C ALA A 124 -9.95 -6.69 1.13
N THR A 125 -10.23 -7.93 1.50
CA THR A 125 -9.26 -8.80 2.15
C THR A 125 -8.02 -8.97 1.24
N GLY A 126 -6.83 -8.83 1.81
CA GLY A 126 -5.57 -8.97 1.05
C GLY A 126 -5.09 -7.71 0.32
N SER A 127 -5.87 -6.62 0.32
CA SER A 127 -5.51 -5.35 -0.36
C SER A 127 -4.49 -4.48 0.39
N GLY A 128 -4.02 -4.90 1.57
CA GLY A 128 -2.99 -4.18 2.33
C GLY A 128 -3.54 -3.09 3.26
N LYS A 129 -4.64 -3.34 3.96
CA LYS A 129 -5.18 -2.46 5.04
C LYS A 129 -4.10 -1.95 5.99
N THR A 130 -3.18 -2.83 6.40
CA THR A 130 -2.08 -2.51 7.33
C THR A 130 -1.19 -1.37 6.84
N LYS A 131 -0.97 -1.26 5.52
CA LYS A 131 -0.19 -0.15 4.94
C LYS A 131 -0.91 1.19 5.11
N VAL A 132 -2.23 1.22 4.88
CA VAL A 132 -3.03 2.46 5.07
C VAL A 132 -3.08 2.85 6.55
N MET A 133 -3.20 1.88 7.46
CA MET A 133 -3.09 2.14 8.91
C MET A 133 -1.75 2.77 9.26
N ALA A 134 -0.64 2.24 8.73
CA ALA A 134 0.70 2.77 8.98
C ALA A 134 0.89 4.19 8.39
N LEU A 135 0.33 4.46 7.22
CA LEU A 135 0.31 5.82 6.64
C LEU A 135 -0.50 6.79 7.52
N ALA A 136 -1.66 6.36 8.04
CA ALA A 136 -2.50 7.16 8.93
C ALA A 136 -1.79 7.48 10.26
N ILE A 137 -1.09 6.50 10.85
CA ILE A 137 -0.27 6.69 12.05
C ILE A 137 0.84 7.71 11.78
N ALA A 138 1.59 7.54 10.69
CA ALA A 138 2.68 8.44 10.34
C ALA A 138 2.18 9.87 10.06
N TRP A 139 1.05 10.01 9.35
CA TRP A 139 0.43 11.30 9.08
C TRP A 139 0.04 12.02 10.37
N GLN A 140 -0.65 11.35 11.28
CA GLN A 140 -1.07 11.92 12.56
C GLN A 140 0.16 12.30 13.41
N TYR A 141 1.10 11.38 13.55
CA TYR A 141 2.29 11.60 14.37
C TYR A 141 3.14 12.77 13.87
N PHE A 142 3.46 12.81 12.58
CA PHE A 142 4.30 13.88 12.05
C PHE A 142 3.63 15.26 12.14
N ASN A 143 2.33 15.35 11.95
CA ASN A 143 1.61 16.61 12.16
C ASN A 143 1.64 17.02 13.64
N ALA A 144 1.49 16.08 14.56
CA ALA A 144 1.52 16.35 15.99
C ALA A 144 2.89 16.84 16.51
N VAL A 145 4.01 16.47 15.84
CA VAL A 145 5.37 16.82 16.31
C VAL A 145 6.05 17.91 15.49
N ARG A 146 5.52 18.24 14.30
CA ARG A 146 6.16 19.20 13.39
C ARG A 146 5.38 20.49 13.18
N GLU A 147 4.06 20.45 13.33
CA GLU A 147 3.24 21.64 13.19
C GLU A 147 3.27 22.49 14.46
N GLN A 148 2.81 23.73 14.34
CA GLN A 148 2.69 24.64 15.51
C GLN A 148 1.64 24.10 16.48
N ASP A 149 1.77 24.43 17.77
CA ASP A 149 0.95 23.90 18.86
C ASP A 149 -0.56 23.99 18.59
N GLU A 150 -1.03 25.06 17.97
CA GLU A 150 -2.45 25.24 17.65
C GLU A 150 -2.98 24.24 16.60
N ILE A 151 -2.12 23.81 15.69
CA ILE A 151 -2.44 22.78 14.67
C ILE A 151 -2.13 21.40 15.22
N ALA A 152 -0.98 21.27 15.88
CA ALA A 152 -0.47 20.01 16.43
C ALA A 152 -1.44 19.35 17.40
N LYS A 153 -2.18 20.13 18.19
CA LYS A 153 -3.20 19.64 19.14
C LYS A 153 -4.38 18.89 18.50
N ASP A 154 -4.60 19.07 17.20
CA ASP A 154 -5.63 18.33 16.47
C ASP A 154 -5.19 16.90 16.09
N TYR A 155 -3.92 16.55 16.31
CA TYR A 155 -3.33 15.29 15.88
C TYR A 155 -2.84 14.42 17.04
N ALA A 156 -2.82 13.11 16.82
CA ALA A 156 -2.45 12.14 17.84
C ALA A 156 -0.96 11.82 17.84
N LYS A 157 -0.41 11.61 19.06
CA LYS A 157 0.92 11.01 19.29
C LYS A 157 0.81 9.63 19.91
N THR A 158 -0.32 9.30 20.51
CA THR A 158 -0.60 8.01 21.12
C THR A 158 -1.61 7.26 20.28
N PHE A 159 -1.29 6.02 19.95
CA PHE A 159 -2.10 5.17 19.09
C PHE A 159 -2.42 3.86 19.78
N LEU A 160 -3.63 3.39 19.61
CA LEU A 160 -4.07 2.07 20.07
C LEU A 160 -4.62 1.28 18.87
N LEU A 161 -3.89 0.25 18.46
CA LEU A 161 -4.34 -0.67 17.41
C LEU A 161 -4.92 -1.93 18.04
N ILE A 162 -6.20 -2.16 17.81
CA ILE A 162 -6.97 -3.26 18.40
C ILE A 162 -7.24 -4.32 17.33
N ALA A 163 -6.81 -5.53 17.62
CA ALA A 163 -7.13 -6.72 16.83
C ALA A 163 -8.34 -7.45 17.42
N PRO A 164 -9.21 -8.10 16.61
CA PRO A 164 -10.36 -8.85 17.11
C PRO A 164 -9.98 -10.11 17.89
N ASN A 165 -8.86 -10.71 17.53
CA ASN A 165 -8.39 -11.96 18.13
C ASN A 165 -6.87 -12.05 18.11
N VAL A 166 -6.34 -13.09 18.76
CA VAL A 166 -4.90 -13.32 18.91
C VAL A 166 -4.21 -13.58 17.56
N ILE A 167 -4.88 -14.22 16.61
CA ILE A 167 -4.27 -14.55 15.30
C ILE A 167 -4.08 -13.29 14.46
N VAL A 168 -5.06 -12.39 14.46
CA VAL A 168 -4.92 -11.07 13.81
C VAL A 168 -3.84 -10.25 14.50
N LEU A 169 -3.78 -10.32 15.84
CA LEU A 169 -2.72 -9.67 16.62
C LEU A 169 -1.33 -10.13 16.21
N GLU A 170 -1.10 -11.45 16.08
CA GLU A 170 0.20 -11.99 15.66
C GLU A 170 0.60 -11.55 14.24
N ARG A 171 -0.36 -11.47 13.32
CA ARG A 171 -0.12 -10.90 11.99
C ARG A 171 0.30 -9.43 12.07
N LEU A 172 -0.42 -8.63 12.84
CA LEU A 172 -0.09 -7.21 13.02
C LEU A 172 1.26 -7.03 13.72
N LYS A 173 1.61 -7.90 14.68
CA LYS A 173 2.95 -7.93 15.27
C LYS A 173 4.04 -8.14 14.23
N ALA A 174 3.84 -9.01 13.23
CA ALA A 174 4.83 -9.25 12.18
C ALA A 174 5.16 -7.97 11.39
N ASP A 175 4.22 -7.05 11.26
CA ASP A 175 4.39 -5.78 10.56
C ASP A 175 4.86 -4.66 11.50
N PHE A 176 4.29 -4.54 12.69
CA PHE A 176 4.52 -3.41 13.59
C PHE A 176 5.61 -3.64 14.65
N ALA A 177 5.98 -4.90 14.94
CA ALA A 177 7.00 -5.18 15.96
C ALA A 177 8.28 -4.40 15.74
N ALA A 178 8.77 -3.74 16.78
CA ALA A 178 9.92 -2.83 16.73
C ALA A 178 9.84 -1.78 15.60
N GLY A 179 8.64 -1.41 15.16
CA GLY A 179 8.42 -0.44 14.09
C GLY A 179 8.87 -0.90 12.69
N LYS A 180 8.82 -2.21 12.42
CA LYS A 180 9.33 -2.80 11.16
C LYS A 180 8.73 -2.15 9.92
N ILE A 181 7.40 -2.04 9.84
CA ILE A 181 6.71 -1.46 8.66
C ILE A 181 7.16 -0.01 8.37
N PHE A 182 7.41 0.77 9.43
CA PHE A 182 7.88 2.15 9.29
C PHE A 182 9.34 2.25 8.81
N ARG A 183 10.12 1.16 8.86
CA ARG A 183 11.50 1.10 8.37
C ARG A 183 11.64 0.44 7.01
N GLU A 184 10.76 -0.50 6.69
CA GLU A 184 10.88 -1.28 5.46
C GLU A 184 10.09 -0.69 4.31
N ASP A 185 8.90 -0.14 4.59
CA ASP A 185 8.10 0.57 3.60
C ASP A 185 8.49 2.05 3.53
N PRO A 186 8.28 2.72 2.39
CA PRO A 186 8.57 4.14 2.24
C PRO A 186 7.50 5.01 2.92
N ILE A 187 7.38 4.91 4.23
CA ILE A 187 6.40 5.65 5.04
C ILE A 187 7.00 6.95 5.55
N ARG A 188 8.29 6.93 5.93
CA ARG A 188 8.99 8.06 6.51
C ARG A 188 9.90 8.73 5.50
N PRO A 189 9.65 10.00 5.15
CA PRO A 189 10.64 10.80 4.44
C PRO A 189 11.94 10.89 5.25
N LYS A 190 13.11 10.74 4.61
CA LYS A 190 14.41 10.80 5.30
C LYS A 190 14.60 12.12 6.05
N GLU A 191 14.09 13.20 5.52
CA GLU A 191 14.09 14.53 6.14
C GLU A 191 13.25 14.61 7.42
N PHE A 192 12.36 13.63 7.65
CA PHE A 192 11.54 13.54 8.86
C PHE A 192 12.12 12.58 9.90
N ASP A 193 13.19 11.84 9.59
CA ASP A 193 13.77 10.86 10.51
C ASP A 193 14.23 11.49 11.84
N ILE A 194 14.67 12.75 11.84
CA ILE A 194 15.04 13.48 13.05
C ILE A 194 13.86 13.69 14.02
N PHE A 195 12.63 13.72 13.50
CA PHE A 195 11.41 13.89 14.30
C PHE A 195 10.80 12.54 14.71
N TRP A 196 11.38 11.43 14.24
CA TRP A 196 10.86 10.09 14.50
C TRP A 196 11.38 9.53 15.82
N ASP A 197 10.75 9.92 16.91
CA ASP A 197 10.91 9.29 18.23
C ASP A 197 9.64 8.55 18.62
N PHE A 198 9.49 7.35 18.05
CA PHE A 198 8.27 6.58 18.07
C PHE A 198 8.52 5.14 18.53
N ASP A 199 7.72 4.65 19.46
CA ASP A 199 7.81 3.30 19.99
C ASP A 199 6.61 2.45 19.59
N CYS A 200 6.83 1.14 19.42
CA CYS A 200 5.77 0.16 19.17
C CYS A 200 5.78 -0.85 20.29
N VAL A 201 4.75 -0.83 21.13
CA VAL A 201 4.69 -1.57 22.39
C VAL A 201 3.62 -2.64 22.32
N MET A 202 4.01 -3.87 22.61
CA MET A 202 3.11 -5.00 22.78
C MET A 202 2.78 -5.19 24.26
N ARG A 203 1.65 -5.81 24.54
CA ARG A 203 1.32 -6.18 25.92
C ARG A 203 2.43 -7.06 26.50
N GLY A 204 2.88 -6.75 27.71
CA GLY A 204 3.99 -7.44 28.39
C GLY A 204 5.37 -6.91 28.07
N GLU A 205 5.50 -6.01 27.09
CA GLU A 205 6.74 -5.31 26.80
C GLU A 205 6.82 -3.98 27.57
N GLY A 206 8.04 -3.60 27.94
CA GLY A 206 8.30 -2.26 28.48
C GLY A 206 8.31 -1.21 27.38
N GLU A 207 7.75 -0.04 27.66
CA GLU A 207 7.87 1.12 26.77
C GLU A 207 9.09 1.97 27.18
N ARG A 208 9.68 2.68 26.22
CA ARG A 208 10.70 3.67 26.53
C ARG A 208 10.04 4.85 27.28
N ALA A 209 10.58 5.19 28.44
CA ALA A 209 9.99 6.17 29.34
C ALA A 209 9.74 7.56 28.72
N HIS A 210 10.45 7.90 27.65
CA HIS A 210 10.49 9.26 27.08
C HIS A 210 10.27 9.29 25.54
N SER A 211 9.69 8.23 24.93
CA SER A 211 9.34 8.31 23.50
C SER A 211 8.27 9.38 23.26
N GLU A 212 8.44 10.22 22.24
CA GLU A 212 7.49 11.28 21.89
C GLU A 212 6.16 10.69 21.42
N GLY A 213 6.21 9.62 20.60
CA GLY A 213 5.04 8.89 20.12
C GLY A 213 5.07 7.42 20.50
N VAL A 214 3.88 6.81 20.58
CA VAL A 214 3.75 5.38 20.90
C VAL A 214 2.55 4.75 20.21
N LEU A 215 2.76 3.54 19.68
CA LEU A 215 1.71 2.64 19.21
C LEU A 215 1.57 1.48 20.19
N PHE A 216 0.43 1.38 20.83
CA PHE A 216 0.03 0.21 21.62
C PHE A 216 -0.71 -0.78 20.72
N LEU A 217 -0.26 -2.03 20.70
CA LEU A 217 -0.88 -3.10 19.94
C LEU A 217 -1.43 -4.18 20.87
N THR A 218 -2.74 -4.48 20.74
CA THR A 218 -3.42 -5.44 21.61
C THR A 218 -4.57 -6.14 20.90
N ASN A 219 -5.15 -7.15 21.53
CA ASN A 219 -6.46 -7.68 21.15
C ASN A 219 -7.52 -7.29 22.19
N ILE A 220 -8.76 -7.32 21.76
CA ILE A 220 -9.89 -6.87 22.58
C ILE A 220 -10.08 -7.71 23.85
N HIS A 221 -9.86 -9.02 23.80
CA HIS A 221 -10.02 -9.92 24.93
C HIS A 221 -9.12 -9.55 26.11
N GLN A 222 -7.99 -8.90 25.84
CA GLN A 222 -7.06 -8.45 26.87
C GLN A 222 -7.60 -7.31 27.75
N PHE A 223 -8.69 -6.66 27.33
CA PHE A 223 -9.39 -5.66 28.12
C PHE A 223 -10.50 -6.28 28.98
N TYR A 224 -10.96 -7.51 28.68
CA TYR A 224 -12.07 -8.19 29.40
C TYR A 224 -11.62 -9.01 30.58
N GLU A 225 -10.41 -9.54 30.60
CA GLU A 225 -9.93 -10.53 31.59
C GLU A 225 -9.96 -10.03 33.06
N ARG A 226 -10.37 -8.78 33.32
CA ARG A 226 -10.46 -8.23 34.68
C ARG A 226 -11.86 -7.90 35.20
N ALA A 227 -12.88 -7.91 34.34
CA ALA A 227 -14.23 -7.57 34.77
C ALA A 227 -14.92 -8.71 35.54
N ASP A 228 -14.45 -9.95 35.35
CA ASP A 228 -15.11 -11.17 35.89
C ASP A 228 -14.40 -11.82 37.11
N ARG A 229 -13.31 -11.24 37.63
CA ARG A 229 -12.77 -11.71 38.94
C ARG A 229 -13.47 -10.94 40.04
N SER A 230 -14.61 -11.46 40.48
CA SER A 230 -15.18 -11.13 41.78
C SER A 230 -14.16 -11.47 42.90
N GLU A 231 -14.12 -10.67 43.98
CA GLU A 231 -13.25 -10.86 45.13
C GLU A 231 -13.52 -12.19 45.87
N ASP A 232 -14.46 -13.01 45.39
CA ASP A 232 -14.92 -14.28 46.01
C ASP A 232 -14.37 -15.55 45.36
N ASP A 233 -13.46 -15.49 44.39
CA ASP A 233 -12.83 -16.67 43.81
C ASP A 233 -11.80 -17.25 44.80
N GLU A 234 -12.04 -18.48 45.22
CA GLU A 234 -11.10 -19.28 46.04
C GLU A 234 -9.72 -19.30 45.40
N PRO A 235 -8.65 -19.16 46.17
CA PRO A 235 -7.28 -19.09 45.63
C PRO A 235 -6.99 -20.37 44.81
N ASP A 236 -6.55 -20.19 43.53
CA ASP A 236 -6.08 -21.26 42.70
C ASP A 236 -5.12 -22.19 43.47
N ALA A 237 -5.26 -23.49 43.27
CA ALA A 237 -4.48 -24.53 43.97
C ALA A 237 -2.97 -24.27 43.95
N ILE A 238 -2.47 -23.58 42.92
CA ILE A 238 -1.07 -23.16 42.82
C ILE A 238 -0.74 -22.02 43.81
N THR A 239 -1.64 -21.07 43.99
CA THR A 239 -1.47 -19.94 44.94
C THR A 239 -1.60 -20.41 46.39
N ALA A 240 -2.43 -21.43 46.63
CA ALA A 240 -2.56 -22.05 47.95
C ALA A 240 -1.29 -22.83 48.38
N VAL A 241 -0.55 -23.38 47.40
CA VAL A 241 0.67 -24.16 47.67
C VAL A 241 1.94 -23.32 47.66
N LEU A 242 2.05 -22.34 46.80
CA LEU A 242 3.25 -21.52 46.57
C LEU A 242 3.20 -20.13 47.20
N GLY A 243 2.09 -19.75 47.83
CA GLY A 243 1.87 -18.42 48.39
C GLY A 243 1.60 -17.33 47.31
N PRO A 244 1.27 -16.10 47.77
CA PRO A 244 0.97 -15.02 46.84
C PRO A 244 2.21 -14.64 46.02
N LYS A 245 1.98 -14.33 44.72
CA LYS A 245 3.04 -13.93 43.76
C LYS A 245 3.88 -12.77 44.32
N PRO A 246 5.22 -12.78 44.11
CA PRO A 246 6.09 -11.70 44.56
C PRO A 246 5.67 -10.32 44.02
N PRO A 247 5.92 -9.22 44.78
CA PRO A 247 5.52 -7.87 44.40
C PRO A 247 6.00 -7.39 43.02
N ALA A 248 7.14 -7.89 42.54
CA ALA A 248 7.66 -7.56 41.21
C ALA A 248 6.77 -8.05 40.05
N GLN A 249 6.09 -9.20 40.24
CA GLN A 249 5.15 -9.72 39.26
C GLN A 249 3.78 -8.99 39.30
N GLN A 250 3.49 -8.30 40.40
CA GLN A 250 2.30 -7.43 40.49
C GLN A 250 2.52 -6.09 39.81
N GLN A 251 3.76 -5.60 39.69
CA GLN A 251 4.07 -4.40 38.89
C GLN A 251 3.97 -4.62 37.36
N GLU A 252 4.17 -5.86 36.89
CA GLU A 252 3.93 -6.19 35.46
C GLU A 252 2.45 -6.19 35.06
N GLN A 253 1.55 -6.15 36.03
CA GLN A 253 0.09 -6.14 35.84
C GLN A 253 -0.53 -4.75 35.96
N MET A 254 0.24 -3.68 35.86
CA MET A 254 -0.36 -2.35 35.66
C MET A 254 -1.29 -2.39 34.45
N ASP A 255 -2.55 -1.99 34.70
CA ASP A 255 -3.60 -2.01 33.69
C ASP A 255 -3.12 -1.35 32.40
N PHE A 256 -3.12 -2.10 31.31
CA PHE A 256 -2.71 -1.60 30.00
C PHE A 256 -3.49 -0.33 29.61
N ALA A 257 -4.75 -0.25 30.04
CA ALA A 257 -5.59 0.94 29.91
C ALA A 257 -5.05 2.14 30.73
N GLU A 258 -4.47 1.91 31.92
CA GLU A 258 -3.82 2.97 32.70
C GLU A 258 -2.53 3.47 32.06
N ARG A 259 -1.75 2.58 31.43
CA ARG A 259 -0.54 2.97 30.68
C ARG A 259 -0.90 3.87 29.50
N ILE A 260 -1.98 3.53 28.76
CA ILE A 260 -2.49 4.36 27.69
C ILE A 260 -2.97 5.71 28.24
N ALA A 261 -3.75 5.70 29.31
CA ALA A 261 -4.30 6.90 29.94
C ALA A 261 -3.23 7.84 30.53
N ARG A 262 -2.11 7.30 31.02
CA ARG A 262 -0.99 8.11 31.54
C ARG A 262 -0.25 8.90 30.47
N ARG A 263 -0.28 8.44 29.23
CA ARG A 263 0.24 9.13 28.07
C ARG A 263 -0.67 10.25 27.57
N SER A 264 -1.62 10.67 28.33
CA SER A 264 -2.72 11.61 28.17
C SER A 264 -2.71 12.56 26.98
N GLY A 265 -3.91 12.77 26.46
CA GLY A 265 -4.21 13.77 25.41
C GLY A 265 -3.90 13.21 24.01
N HIS A 266 -4.90 13.20 23.13
CA HIS A 266 -4.75 12.85 21.72
C HIS A 266 -4.47 11.37 21.44
N LEU A 267 -5.33 10.49 21.97
CA LEU A 267 -5.35 9.07 21.64
C LEU A 267 -6.13 8.82 20.35
N LEU A 268 -5.50 8.15 19.36
CA LEU A 268 -6.15 7.64 18.18
C LEU A 268 -6.36 6.11 18.31
N VAL A 269 -7.60 5.66 18.22
CA VAL A 269 -7.94 4.24 18.21
C VAL A 269 -8.08 3.75 16.77
N ILE A 270 -7.44 2.63 16.45
CA ILE A 270 -7.52 1.96 15.14
C ILE A 270 -8.04 0.54 15.37
N ASN A 271 -9.14 0.18 14.73
CA ASN A 271 -9.71 -1.16 14.78
C ASN A 271 -9.45 -1.90 13.47
N ASP A 272 -8.73 -3.03 13.54
CA ASP A 272 -8.66 -3.95 12.40
C ASP A 272 -9.83 -4.93 12.49
N GLU A 273 -10.40 -5.29 11.33
CA GLU A 273 -11.61 -6.10 11.17
C GLU A 273 -12.79 -5.56 12.01
N ALA A 274 -13.03 -4.27 11.89
CA ALA A 274 -13.95 -3.49 12.71
C ALA A 274 -15.43 -3.93 12.68
N HIS A 275 -15.83 -4.85 11.79
CA HIS A 275 -17.17 -5.42 11.78
C HIS A 275 -17.50 -6.22 13.06
N HIS A 276 -16.49 -6.57 13.88
CA HIS A 276 -16.69 -7.14 15.21
C HIS A 276 -16.98 -6.11 16.30
N THR A 277 -16.75 -4.82 16.06
CA THR A 277 -16.79 -3.78 17.08
C THR A 277 -18.19 -3.19 17.32
N HIS A 278 -19.09 -3.32 16.35
CA HIS A 278 -20.25 -2.43 16.24
C HIS A 278 -21.62 -3.11 16.40
N ASP A 279 -21.70 -4.28 17.00
CA ASP A 279 -22.99 -4.75 17.50
C ASP A 279 -23.39 -3.88 18.69
N GLU A 280 -24.60 -3.33 18.66
CA GLU A 280 -25.18 -2.59 19.79
C GLU A 280 -25.07 -3.44 21.05
N GLY A 281 -24.36 -2.94 22.06
CA GLY A 281 -24.09 -3.66 23.29
C GLY A 281 -22.84 -4.56 23.24
N SER A 282 -21.99 -4.44 22.20
CA SER A 282 -20.69 -5.13 22.20
C SER A 282 -19.80 -4.56 23.30
N GLU A 283 -19.19 -5.43 24.08
CA GLU A 283 -18.20 -5.04 25.11
C GLU A 283 -17.03 -4.23 24.52
N TRP A 284 -16.72 -4.44 23.25
CA TRP A 284 -15.67 -3.71 22.53
C TRP A 284 -15.97 -2.21 22.45
N ASN A 285 -17.18 -1.84 22.04
CA ASN A 285 -17.59 -0.44 21.99
C ASN A 285 -17.59 0.17 23.40
N ALA A 286 -18.03 -0.59 24.42
CA ALA A 286 -18.00 -0.16 25.82
C ALA A 286 -16.56 0.09 26.34
N VAL A 287 -15.58 -0.71 25.89
CA VAL A 287 -14.15 -0.47 26.21
C VAL A 287 -13.67 0.84 25.61
N ILE A 288 -13.97 1.12 24.34
CA ILE A 288 -13.55 2.36 23.68
C ILE A 288 -14.21 3.58 24.37
N GLN A 289 -15.48 3.50 24.73
CA GLN A 289 -16.18 4.57 25.47
C GLN A 289 -15.52 4.82 26.84
N ARG A 290 -15.20 3.75 27.60
CA ARG A 290 -14.47 3.88 28.88
C ARG A 290 -13.08 4.48 28.71
N LEU A 291 -12.39 4.19 27.60
CA LEU A 291 -11.12 4.83 27.28
C LEU A 291 -11.33 6.32 26.98
N HIS A 292 -12.37 6.68 26.25
CA HIS A 292 -12.72 8.07 25.96
C HIS A 292 -13.03 8.87 27.23
N GLU A 293 -13.72 8.27 28.21
CA GLU A 293 -14.00 8.89 29.51
C GLU A 293 -12.71 9.15 30.32
N LYS A 294 -11.71 8.28 30.20
CA LYS A 294 -10.40 8.40 30.89
C LYS A 294 -9.42 9.30 30.16
N THR A 295 -9.39 9.24 28.83
CA THR A 295 -8.51 10.03 27.98
C THR A 295 -9.24 10.38 26.69
N ALA A 296 -9.37 11.67 26.39
CA ALA A 296 -10.11 12.12 25.23
C ALA A 296 -9.55 11.50 23.94
N LEU A 297 -10.39 10.78 23.20
CA LEU A 297 -10.04 10.24 21.90
C LEU A 297 -10.00 11.36 20.85
N THR A 298 -8.94 11.40 20.08
CA THR A 298 -8.85 12.24 18.88
C THR A 298 -9.82 11.74 17.83
N ALA A 299 -9.74 10.45 17.50
CA ALA A 299 -10.66 9.79 16.58
C ALA A 299 -10.59 8.27 16.75
N GLN A 300 -11.58 7.60 16.15
CA GLN A 300 -11.60 6.17 15.91
C GLN A 300 -11.59 5.89 14.42
N LEU A 301 -10.62 5.08 13.98
CA LEU A 301 -10.49 4.62 12.60
C LEU A 301 -10.84 3.14 12.52
N ASP A 302 -11.87 2.83 11.77
CA ASP A 302 -12.34 1.47 11.55
C ASP A 302 -11.88 0.94 10.19
N PHE A 303 -11.20 -0.21 10.17
CA PHE A 303 -10.80 -0.88 8.95
C PHE A 303 -11.48 -2.25 8.85
N SER A 304 -12.15 -2.50 7.74
CA SER A 304 -12.80 -3.79 7.50
C SER A 304 -12.96 -4.06 6.00
N ALA A 305 -12.96 -5.32 5.60
CA ALA A 305 -13.40 -5.73 4.27
C ALA A 305 -14.94 -5.67 4.16
N THR A 306 -15.62 -5.95 5.27
CA THR A 306 -17.06 -6.09 5.35
C THR A 306 -17.64 -5.26 6.52
N PRO A 307 -17.60 -3.91 6.44
CA PRO A 307 -18.03 -3.04 7.54
C PRO A 307 -19.55 -3.03 7.65
N ARG A 308 -20.13 -4.10 8.17
CA ARG A 308 -21.56 -4.29 8.34
C ARG A 308 -21.91 -4.69 9.76
N PHE A 309 -23.05 -4.23 10.24
CA PHE A 309 -23.62 -4.70 11.50
C PHE A 309 -24.04 -6.17 11.38
N SER A 310 -23.68 -6.99 12.36
CA SER A 310 -23.92 -8.44 12.31
C SER A 310 -25.41 -8.79 12.31
N ARG A 311 -26.26 -8.00 13.02
CA ARG A 311 -27.69 -8.25 13.14
C ARG A 311 -28.50 -7.75 11.95
N SER A 312 -28.23 -6.53 11.48
CA SER A 312 -29.01 -5.89 10.40
C SER A 312 -28.43 -6.14 9.02
N GLY A 313 -27.14 -6.51 8.92
CA GLY A 313 -26.42 -6.61 7.65
C GLY A 313 -26.19 -5.27 6.94
N THR A 314 -26.60 -4.15 7.58
CA THR A 314 -26.43 -2.81 7.02
C THR A 314 -24.97 -2.38 7.09
N ILE A 315 -24.49 -1.68 6.05
CA ILE A 315 -23.14 -1.11 6.03
C ILE A 315 -23.01 0.01 7.07
N PHE A 316 -21.82 0.19 7.63
CA PHE A 316 -21.53 1.30 8.55
C PHE A 316 -21.72 2.64 7.84
N PRO A 317 -22.66 3.50 8.31
CA PRO A 317 -22.95 4.76 7.63
C PRO A 317 -21.78 5.72 7.56
N TRP A 318 -20.83 5.66 8.53
CA TRP A 318 -19.60 6.48 8.56
C TRP A 318 -18.46 5.92 7.71
N THR A 319 -18.77 5.07 6.72
CA THR A 319 -17.79 4.61 5.74
C THR A 319 -17.43 5.75 4.78
N ILE A 320 -16.15 6.14 4.76
CA ILE A 320 -15.63 7.27 3.97
C ILE A 320 -14.96 6.84 2.67
N SER A 321 -14.42 5.63 2.61
CA SER A 321 -13.82 5.07 1.39
C SER A 321 -14.18 3.59 1.22
N ASP A 322 -14.25 3.13 -0.02
CA ASP A 322 -14.70 1.78 -0.36
C ASP A 322 -13.88 1.21 -1.52
N TYR A 323 -13.08 0.18 -1.23
CA TYR A 323 -12.41 -0.63 -2.23
C TYR A 323 -12.95 -2.07 -2.18
N PRO A 324 -13.96 -2.39 -3.01
CA PRO A 324 -14.65 -3.68 -2.97
C PRO A 324 -13.79 -4.81 -3.55
N LEU A 325 -14.11 -6.04 -3.18
CA LEU A 325 -13.42 -7.25 -3.66
C LEU A 325 -13.46 -7.38 -5.18
N LYS A 326 -14.59 -7.00 -5.82
CA LYS A 326 -14.70 -6.95 -7.28
C LYS A 326 -13.57 -6.15 -7.93
N GLN A 327 -13.33 -4.95 -7.42
CA GLN A 327 -12.29 -4.08 -7.96
C GLN A 327 -10.89 -4.65 -7.72
N ALA A 328 -10.65 -5.25 -6.55
CA ALA A 328 -9.39 -5.89 -6.22
C ALA A 328 -9.07 -7.09 -7.14
N ILE A 329 -10.09 -7.85 -7.56
CA ILE A 329 -9.96 -8.94 -8.52
C ILE A 329 -9.67 -8.39 -9.93
N ILE A 330 -10.41 -7.35 -10.37
CA ILE A 330 -10.22 -6.74 -11.69
C ILE A 330 -8.82 -6.15 -11.83
N GLU A 331 -8.33 -5.47 -10.79
CA GLU A 331 -7.01 -4.83 -10.78
C GLU A 331 -5.85 -5.81 -10.48
N GLY A 332 -6.15 -7.09 -10.21
CA GLY A 332 -5.12 -8.10 -9.92
C GLY A 332 -4.40 -7.87 -8.58
N VAL A 333 -4.99 -7.13 -7.66
CA VAL A 333 -4.46 -6.91 -6.29
C VAL A 333 -4.61 -8.16 -5.42
N VAL A 334 -5.57 -9.00 -5.78
CA VAL A 334 -5.82 -10.31 -5.20
C VAL A 334 -5.97 -11.35 -6.31
N LYS A 335 -5.84 -12.64 -5.96
CA LYS A 335 -6.06 -13.72 -6.91
C LYS A 335 -7.47 -13.68 -7.49
N ARG A 336 -7.59 -14.08 -8.74
CA ARG A 336 -8.87 -14.26 -9.43
C ARG A 336 -9.47 -15.62 -9.04
N PRO A 337 -10.61 -15.65 -8.34
CA PRO A 337 -11.28 -16.91 -8.03
C PRO A 337 -11.92 -17.51 -9.29
N MET A 338 -11.73 -18.82 -9.45
CA MET A 338 -12.29 -19.61 -10.58
C MET A 338 -13.18 -20.69 -10.02
N LYS A 339 -14.42 -20.78 -10.50
CA LYS A 339 -15.40 -21.78 -10.03
C LYS A 339 -15.28 -23.07 -10.84
N GLY A 340 -14.91 -24.17 -10.17
CA GLY A 340 -14.82 -25.49 -10.77
C GLY A 340 -16.20 -26.09 -10.98
N ILE A 341 -16.53 -26.42 -12.22
CA ILE A 341 -17.74 -27.15 -12.57
C ILE A 341 -17.41 -28.63 -12.63
N ALA A 342 -18.02 -29.39 -11.74
CA ALA A 342 -17.93 -30.85 -11.74
C ALA A 342 -19.30 -31.46 -11.53
N ARG A 343 -19.67 -32.40 -12.38
CA ARG A 343 -20.86 -33.23 -12.18
C ARG A 343 -20.49 -34.42 -11.29
N ILE A 344 -20.20 -34.13 -10.02
CA ILE A 344 -19.85 -35.16 -9.03
C ILE A 344 -21.02 -35.30 -8.06
N GLU A 345 -21.59 -36.49 -8.00
CA GLU A 345 -22.62 -36.79 -7.01
C GLU A 345 -21.93 -37.27 -5.71
N PRO A 346 -22.34 -36.71 -4.54
CA PRO A 346 -21.86 -37.20 -3.26
C PRO A 346 -22.22 -38.65 -3.03
N GLY A 347 -21.28 -39.47 -2.57
CA GLY A 347 -21.54 -40.85 -2.17
C GLY A 347 -22.48 -40.92 -0.96
N ARG A 348 -23.16 -42.07 -0.81
CA ARG A 348 -23.99 -42.35 0.38
C ARG A 348 -23.12 -43.00 1.45
N SER A 349 -22.60 -42.19 2.36
CA SER A 349 -21.76 -42.64 3.49
C SER A 349 -21.79 -41.64 4.63
N GLU A 350 -21.57 -42.11 5.86
CA GLU A 350 -21.33 -41.29 7.04
C GLU A 350 -19.87 -40.80 7.09
N TYR A 351 -18.93 -41.43 6.38
CA TYR A 351 -17.55 -41.04 6.27
C TYR A 351 -17.38 -39.97 5.19
N ALA A 352 -16.84 -38.84 5.55
CA ALA A 352 -16.63 -37.72 4.64
C ALA A 352 -15.70 -38.05 3.48
N SER A 353 -14.66 -38.84 3.74
CA SER A 353 -13.72 -39.35 2.71
C SER A 353 -14.37 -40.19 1.63
N VAL A 354 -15.41 -40.95 1.97
CA VAL A 354 -16.20 -41.75 1.02
C VAL A 354 -17.26 -40.88 0.34
N LYS A 355 -17.98 -40.08 1.13
CA LYS A 355 -19.06 -39.23 0.64
C LYS A 355 -18.55 -38.20 -0.37
N TYR A 356 -17.41 -37.59 -0.13
CA TYR A 356 -16.85 -36.52 -0.96
C TYR A 356 -15.64 -36.94 -1.80
N ARG A 357 -15.42 -38.29 -1.94
CA ARG A 357 -14.23 -38.82 -2.64
C ARG A 357 -13.98 -38.18 -4.00
N GLY A 358 -15.03 -37.98 -4.80
CA GLY A 358 -14.90 -37.41 -6.14
C GLY A 358 -14.37 -36.00 -6.11
N TYR A 359 -14.87 -35.15 -5.20
CA TYR A 359 -14.39 -33.80 -5.03
C TYR A 359 -12.95 -33.72 -4.53
N LEU A 360 -12.61 -34.60 -3.56
CA LEU A 360 -11.26 -34.68 -3.00
C LEU A 360 -10.24 -35.13 -4.05
N SER A 361 -10.57 -36.19 -4.83
CA SER A 361 -9.67 -36.66 -5.90
C SER A 361 -9.48 -35.60 -6.99
N ALA A 362 -10.56 -34.96 -7.41
CA ALA A 362 -10.50 -33.89 -8.38
C ALA A 362 -9.64 -32.70 -7.89
N ALA A 363 -9.75 -32.34 -6.61
CA ALA A 363 -8.94 -31.29 -6.00
C ALA A 363 -7.46 -31.66 -5.91
N VAL A 364 -7.14 -32.93 -5.62
CA VAL A 364 -5.77 -33.44 -5.62
C VAL A 364 -5.15 -33.39 -7.01
N GLU A 365 -5.88 -33.81 -8.04
CA GLU A 365 -5.37 -33.75 -9.42
C GLU A 365 -5.16 -32.29 -9.83
N ARG A 366 -6.07 -31.38 -9.46
CA ARG A 366 -5.93 -29.94 -9.72
C ARG A 366 -4.74 -29.35 -8.99
N TRP A 367 -4.51 -29.74 -7.74
CA TRP A 367 -3.34 -29.34 -6.97
C TRP A 367 -2.03 -29.85 -7.61
N LYS A 368 -2.00 -31.06 -8.16
CA LYS A 368 -0.84 -31.61 -8.89
C LYS A 368 -0.54 -30.80 -10.15
N GLU A 369 -1.55 -30.39 -10.91
CA GLU A 369 -1.36 -29.51 -12.06
C GLU A 369 -0.69 -28.20 -11.63
N TYR A 370 -1.14 -27.58 -10.54
CA TYR A 370 -0.47 -26.38 -9.99
C TYR A 370 0.94 -26.65 -9.53
N ARG A 371 1.20 -27.76 -8.85
CA ARG A 371 2.54 -28.13 -8.41
C ARG A 371 3.51 -28.18 -9.61
N ASP A 372 3.11 -28.85 -10.67
CA ASP A 372 3.95 -29.06 -11.85
C ASP A 372 4.22 -27.71 -12.58
N GLN A 373 3.24 -26.82 -12.63
CA GLN A 373 3.39 -25.48 -13.21
C GLN A 373 4.19 -24.52 -12.32
N LEU A 374 4.14 -24.66 -11.00
CA LEU A 374 4.80 -23.76 -10.04
C LEU A 374 6.23 -24.19 -9.70
N THR A 375 6.59 -25.45 -9.95
CA THR A 375 7.95 -25.98 -9.68
C THR A 375 9.05 -25.18 -10.37
N PRO A 376 8.95 -24.80 -11.66
CA PRO A 376 9.96 -23.95 -12.32
C PRO A 376 10.09 -22.56 -11.68
N LEU A 377 9.00 -22.05 -11.08
CA LEU A 377 8.93 -20.76 -10.40
C LEU A 377 9.41 -20.83 -8.93
N ARG A 378 9.89 -21.98 -8.47
CA ARG A 378 10.30 -22.23 -7.08
C ARG A 378 9.21 -21.87 -6.05
N ARG A 379 7.96 -22.13 -6.43
CA ARG A 379 6.78 -21.99 -5.56
C ARG A 379 6.10 -23.35 -5.42
N LYS A 380 5.41 -23.53 -4.30
CA LYS A 380 4.60 -24.73 -4.07
C LYS A 380 3.14 -24.36 -3.84
N PRO A 381 2.18 -25.08 -4.39
CA PRO A 381 0.77 -24.87 -4.10
C PRO A 381 0.39 -25.44 -2.73
N VAL A 382 -0.63 -24.85 -2.10
CA VAL A 382 -1.27 -25.37 -0.90
C VAL A 382 -2.73 -25.68 -1.22
N LEU A 383 -3.16 -26.92 -0.90
CA LEU A 383 -4.54 -27.35 -0.97
C LEU A 383 -5.25 -27.01 0.34
N PHE A 384 -6.36 -26.27 0.27
CA PHE A 384 -7.15 -25.89 1.42
C PHE A 384 -8.53 -26.54 1.42
N ILE A 385 -8.84 -27.37 2.45
CA ILE A 385 -10.07 -28.14 2.53
C ILE A 385 -10.87 -27.71 3.77
N MET A 386 -12.14 -27.36 3.56
CA MET A 386 -13.07 -26.93 4.61
C MET A 386 -14.15 -27.98 4.84
N LEU A 387 -14.28 -28.43 6.07
CA LEU A 387 -15.22 -29.45 6.52
C LEU A 387 -16.11 -28.96 7.66
N ASN A 388 -17.10 -29.76 8.03
CA ASN A 388 -18.13 -29.37 8.98
C ASN A 388 -17.74 -29.58 10.44
N ASP A 389 -17.04 -30.66 10.75
CA ASP A 389 -16.64 -31.04 12.09
C ASP A 389 -15.27 -31.74 12.12
N THR A 390 -14.76 -31.97 13.34
CA THR A 390 -13.44 -32.55 13.56
C THR A 390 -13.32 -33.98 13.07
N LYS A 391 -14.41 -34.80 13.21
CA LYS A 391 -14.43 -36.18 12.75
C LYS A 391 -14.30 -36.25 11.24
N ASP A 392 -15.02 -35.40 10.52
CA ASP A 392 -14.93 -35.28 9.06
C ASP A 392 -13.53 -34.85 8.61
N ALA A 393 -12.92 -33.92 9.34
CA ALA A 393 -11.58 -33.41 9.05
C ALA A 393 -10.51 -34.49 9.22
N ASP A 394 -10.58 -35.28 10.31
CA ASP A 394 -9.66 -36.38 10.58
C ASP A 394 -9.82 -37.49 9.55
N ASP A 395 -11.06 -37.88 9.23
CA ASP A 395 -11.36 -38.90 8.24
C ASP A 395 -10.82 -38.55 6.84
N VAL A 396 -11.00 -37.31 6.42
CA VAL A 396 -10.48 -36.81 5.14
C VAL A 396 -8.95 -36.72 5.17
N ALA A 397 -8.36 -36.27 6.26
CA ALA A 397 -6.91 -36.18 6.42
C ALA A 397 -6.27 -37.57 6.35
N ASP A 398 -6.80 -38.52 7.10
CA ASP A 398 -6.33 -39.91 7.10
C ASP A 398 -6.46 -40.58 5.72
N TRP A 399 -7.56 -40.33 5.03
CA TRP A 399 -7.77 -40.82 3.68
C TRP A 399 -6.76 -40.23 2.70
N LEU A 400 -6.54 -38.92 2.70
CA LEU A 400 -5.56 -38.25 1.84
C LEU A 400 -4.15 -38.80 2.06
N ALA A 401 -3.74 -38.97 3.33
CA ALA A 401 -2.43 -39.49 3.67
C ALA A 401 -2.23 -40.94 3.18
N LYS A 402 -3.30 -41.77 3.17
CA LYS A 402 -3.27 -43.15 2.71
C LYS A 402 -3.37 -43.27 1.20
N ALA A 403 -4.24 -42.46 0.57
CA ALA A 403 -4.48 -42.53 -0.87
C ALA A 403 -3.37 -41.87 -1.69
N TYR A 404 -2.74 -40.81 -1.13
CA TYR A 404 -1.70 -40.03 -1.78
C TYR A 404 -0.49 -39.84 -0.83
N PRO A 405 0.18 -40.93 -0.44
CA PRO A 405 1.25 -40.85 0.58
C PRO A 405 2.46 -40.01 0.16
N ALA A 406 2.74 -39.94 -1.13
CA ALA A 406 3.85 -39.12 -1.66
C ALA A 406 3.57 -37.62 -1.49
N GLU A 407 2.34 -37.20 -1.67
CA GLU A 407 1.92 -35.80 -1.66
C GLU A 407 1.52 -35.32 -0.25
N PHE A 408 0.79 -36.11 0.52
CA PHE A 408 0.13 -35.70 1.77
C PHE A 408 0.48 -36.60 2.98
N GLY A 409 1.26 -37.69 2.79
CA GLY A 409 1.75 -38.54 3.88
C GLY A 409 2.95 -37.90 4.62
N GLY A 410 3.37 -38.52 5.73
CA GLY A 410 4.60 -38.22 6.42
C GLY A 410 4.66 -36.78 7.00
N GLY A 411 3.55 -36.26 7.49
CA GLY A 411 3.50 -34.91 8.07
C GLY A 411 3.39 -33.76 7.03
N LYS A 412 3.05 -34.06 5.78
CA LYS A 412 2.86 -33.05 4.72
C LYS A 412 1.48 -32.40 4.74
N MET A 413 0.73 -32.60 5.79
CA MET A 413 -0.61 -32.04 5.95
C MET A 413 -0.81 -31.52 7.37
N GLN A 414 -1.53 -30.42 7.48
CA GLN A 414 -1.93 -29.84 8.77
C GLN A 414 -3.44 -29.89 8.92
N THR A 415 -3.91 -30.58 9.98
CA THR A 415 -5.32 -30.54 10.37
C THR A 415 -5.52 -29.51 11.47
N ILE A 416 -6.57 -28.71 11.37
CA ILE A 416 -6.89 -27.64 12.31
C ILE A 416 -8.27 -27.89 12.87
N HIS A 417 -8.34 -28.19 14.15
CA HIS A 417 -9.55 -28.41 14.89
C HIS A 417 -10.01 -27.13 15.57
N THR A 418 -11.29 -26.79 15.44
CA THR A 418 -11.92 -25.72 16.20
C THR A 418 -12.98 -26.31 17.13
N LYS A 419 -13.11 -25.79 18.35
CA LYS A 419 -14.21 -26.16 19.24
C LYS A 419 -15.57 -25.83 18.60
N LYS A 420 -16.67 -26.42 19.07
CA LYS A 420 -18.03 -26.10 18.60
C LYS A 420 -18.39 -24.60 18.75
N SER A 421 -17.76 -23.90 19.69
CA SER A 421 -17.82 -22.44 19.86
C SER A 421 -17.04 -21.67 18.78
N GLY A 422 -16.26 -22.37 17.92
CA GLY A 422 -15.35 -21.79 16.96
C GLY A 422 -14.01 -21.32 17.55
N GLU A 423 -13.71 -21.65 18.81
CA GLU A 423 -12.42 -21.38 19.47
C GLU A 423 -11.46 -22.55 19.29
N ILE A 424 -10.18 -22.24 19.09
CA ILE A 424 -9.08 -23.21 19.05
C ILE A 424 -8.49 -23.28 20.46
N SER A 425 -8.08 -24.47 20.94
CA SER A 425 -7.36 -24.56 22.22
C SER A 425 -5.99 -23.88 22.11
N ASP A 426 -5.49 -23.29 23.20
CA ASP A 426 -4.23 -22.55 23.19
C ASP A 426 -3.04 -23.38 22.70
N LYS A 427 -2.96 -24.65 23.07
CA LYS A 427 -1.90 -25.58 22.62
C LYS A 427 -1.97 -25.89 21.13
N GLU A 428 -3.16 -26.08 20.60
CA GLU A 428 -3.36 -26.33 19.16
C GLU A 428 -3.15 -25.06 18.36
N LEU A 429 -3.51 -23.90 18.94
CA LEU A 429 -3.31 -22.60 18.37
C LEU A 429 -1.82 -22.29 18.17
N ASP A 430 -0.97 -22.55 19.16
CA ASP A 430 0.47 -22.31 19.05
C ASP A 430 1.13 -23.23 18.02
N LYS A 431 0.77 -24.51 17.98
CA LYS A 431 1.26 -25.44 16.97
C LYS A 431 0.80 -25.08 15.56
N ALA A 432 -0.45 -24.69 15.41
CA ALA A 432 -1.00 -24.23 14.14
C ALA A 432 -0.37 -22.91 13.66
N ARG A 433 -0.06 -22.00 14.59
CA ARG A 433 0.65 -20.74 14.34
C ARG A 433 2.04 -20.98 13.73
N GLU A 434 2.83 -21.82 14.39
CA GLU A 434 4.20 -22.11 13.97
C GLU A 434 4.22 -22.77 12.58
N THR A 435 3.30 -23.71 12.34
CA THR A 435 3.18 -24.41 11.07
C THR A 435 2.78 -23.46 9.94
N VAL A 436 1.80 -22.59 10.17
CA VAL A 436 1.25 -21.71 9.12
C VAL A 436 2.16 -20.51 8.83
N LYS A 437 2.85 -20.00 9.81
CA LYS A 437 3.80 -18.89 9.64
C LYS A 437 4.85 -19.16 8.55
N ASN A 438 5.16 -20.42 8.32
CA ASN A 438 6.19 -20.86 7.37
C ASN A 438 5.64 -21.71 6.20
N VAL A 439 4.32 -21.89 6.08
CA VAL A 439 3.74 -22.80 5.08
C VAL A 439 4.04 -22.37 3.64
N ASP A 440 4.20 -21.07 3.41
CA ASP A 440 4.51 -20.49 2.11
C ASP A 440 5.99 -20.66 1.70
N ARG A 441 6.85 -21.05 2.61
CA ARG A 441 8.26 -21.30 2.28
C ARG A 441 8.38 -22.58 1.43
N ALA A 442 9.25 -22.54 0.44
CA ALA A 442 9.47 -23.66 -0.46
C ALA A 442 10.00 -24.93 0.26
N ASP A 443 10.73 -24.75 1.38
CA ASP A 443 11.31 -25.81 2.20
C ASP A 443 10.32 -26.40 3.23
N ASN A 444 9.16 -25.77 3.44
CA ASN A 444 8.14 -26.28 4.36
C ASN A 444 7.44 -27.51 3.75
N PRO A 445 7.29 -28.63 4.48
CA PRO A 445 6.72 -29.87 3.92
C PRO A 445 5.20 -29.83 3.71
N ILE A 446 4.46 -28.90 4.30
CA ILE A 446 2.98 -28.89 4.27
C ILE A 446 2.45 -28.55 2.89
N ASN A 447 1.71 -29.47 2.31
CA ASN A 447 1.05 -29.33 1.00
C ASN A 447 -0.46 -29.12 1.10
N ALA A 448 -1.08 -29.52 2.21
CA ALA A 448 -2.51 -29.35 2.44
C ALA A 448 -2.83 -28.90 3.86
N ILE A 449 -3.89 -28.11 3.97
CA ILE A 449 -4.50 -27.70 5.23
C ILE A 449 -5.94 -28.17 5.24
N VAL A 450 -6.31 -28.99 6.23
CA VAL A 450 -7.66 -29.47 6.44
C VAL A 450 -8.23 -28.75 7.67
N SER A 451 -9.31 -28.01 7.52
CA SER A 451 -9.86 -27.18 8.59
C SER A 451 -11.32 -27.47 8.87
N VAL A 452 -11.66 -27.50 10.15
CA VAL A 452 -13.06 -27.50 10.61
C VAL A 452 -13.49 -26.06 10.73
N LEU A 453 -14.58 -25.72 10.08
CA LEU A 453 -15.00 -24.32 9.96
C LEU A 453 -13.94 -23.50 9.18
N MET A 454 -14.30 -22.26 8.95
CA MET A 454 -13.31 -21.36 8.36
C MET A 454 -12.24 -21.03 9.40
N LEU A 455 -11.01 -21.02 8.94
CA LEU A 455 -9.96 -20.35 9.69
C LEU A 455 -10.43 -18.96 10.04
N ARG A 456 -10.51 -18.66 11.34
CA ARG A 456 -10.85 -17.30 11.81
C ARG A 456 -9.85 -16.30 11.26
N GLU A 457 -10.18 -15.05 11.29
CA GLU A 457 -9.35 -13.93 10.84
C GLU A 457 -7.91 -14.01 11.32
N GLY A 458 -7.00 -13.49 10.49
CA GLY A 458 -5.57 -13.43 10.82
C GLY A 458 -4.67 -14.47 10.12
N TRP A 459 -5.20 -15.49 9.48
CA TRP A 459 -4.41 -16.43 8.70
C TRP A 459 -3.91 -15.78 7.40
N ASP A 460 -2.60 -15.84 7.16
CA ASP A 460 -1.93 -15.22 6.02
C ASP A 460 -1.17 -16.25 5.20
N VAL A 461 -1.89 -17.10 4.46
CA VAL A 461 -1.32 -18.08 3.54
C VAL A 461 -1.46 -17.57 2.11
N GLN A 462 -0.33 -17.39 1.43
CA GLN A 462 -0.28 -16.83 0.07
C GLN A 462 -0.35 -17.94 -1.00
N ASN A 463 0.16 -19.12 -0.68
CA ASN A 463 0.32 -20.24 -1.62
C ASN A 463 -0.93 -21.10 -1.83
N VAL A 464 -2.08 -20.71 -1.31
CA VAL A 464 -3.35 -21.41 -1.58
C VAL A 464 -3.70 -21.28 -3.05
N THR A 465 -3.81 -22.41 -3.75
CA THR A 465 -4.18 -22.45 -5.18
C THR A 465 -5.50 -23.19 -5.43
N VAL A 466 -5.88 -24.09 -4.53
CA VAL A 466 -7.13 -24.84 -4.61
C VAL A 466 -7.84 -24.77 -3.26
N VAL A 467 -9.09 -24.36 -3.28
CA VAL A 467 -9.99 -24.28 -2.11
C VAL A 467 -11.13 -25.28 -2.31
N VAL A 468 -11.33 -26.17 -1.33
CA VAL A 468 -12.39 -27.19 -1.37
C VAL A 468 -13.39 -26.94 -0.25
N GLY A 469 -14.65 -26.73 -0.61
CA GLY A 469 -15.75 -26.52 0.34
C GLY A 469 -16.70 -27.72 0.37
N LEU A 470 -16.70 -28.49 1.47
CA LEU A 470 -17.49 -29.72 1.62
C LEU A 470 -18.53 -29.65 2.73
N ARG A 471 -18.71 -28.48 3.34
CA ARG A 471 -19.69 -28.27 4.40
C ARG A 471 -20.99 -27.63 3.86
N PRO A 472 -22.14 -27.87 4.53
CA PRO A 472 -23.33 -27.09 4.27
C PRO A 472 -23.15 -25.66 4.83
N TYR A 473 -23.22 -24.67 3.98
CA TYR A 473 -23.28 -23.26 4.40
C TYR A 473 -24.76 -22.88 4.56
N THR A 474 -25.15 -22.47 5.75
CA THR A 474 -26.50 -21.99 6.02
C THR A 474 -26.44 -20.51 6.37
N ALA A 475 -27.46 -19.74 5.99
CA ALA A 475 -27.61 -18.33 6.30
C ALA A 475 -27.50 -17.99 7.81
N LYS A 476 -27.67 -18.98 8.69
CA LYS A 476 -27.52 -18.84 10.14
C LYS A 476 -26.07 -18.75 10.62
N ALA A 477 -25.09 -18.99 9.76
CA ALA A 477 -23.67 -19.03 10.19
C ALA A 477 -23.00 -17.65 10.26
N ASN A 478 -23.67 -16.58 9.90
CA ASN A 478 -23.19 -15.17 9.92
C ASN A 478 -21.79 -14.97 9.27
N ILE A 479 -21.39 -15.85 8.37
CA ILE A 479 -20.09 -15.79 7.69
C ILE A 479 -20.34 -15.29 6.27
N LEU A 480 -19.76 -14.15 5.94
CA LEU A 480 -19.86 -13.60 4.60
C LEU A 480 -18.99 -14.39 3.63
N PRO A 481 -19.48 -14.66 2.40
CA PRO A 481 -18.70 -15.36 1.36
C PRO A 481 -17.34 -14.75 1.09
N GLU A 482 -17.24 -13.42 1.16
CA GLU A 482 -16.01 -12.68 1.00
C GLU A 482 -14.96 -13.06 2.04
N GLN A 483 -15.33 -13.25 3.29
CA GLN A 483 -14.41 -13.67 4.35
C GLN A 483 -13.94 -15.11 4.15
N ALA A 484 -14.82 -15.97 3.60
CA ALA A 484 -14.52 -17.37 3.36
C ALA A 484 -13.48 -17.56 2.27
N ILE A 485 -13.70 -16.95 1.13
CA ILE A 485 -12.88 -17.11 -0.06
C ILE A 485 -11.69 -16.17 -0.01
N GLY A 486 -11.87 -14.99 0.57
CA GLY A 486 -10.88 -13.90 0.61
C GLY A 486 -9.50 -14.30 1.15
N ARG A 487 -9.42 -15.36 1.95
CA ARG A 487 -8.15 -15.87 2.48
C ARG A 487 -7.32 -16.62 1.45
N GLY A 488 -7.96 -17.32 0.52
CA GLY A 488 -7.30 -17.93 -0.61
C GLY A 488 -6.88 -16.94 -1.71
N LEU A 489 -7.36 -15.68 -1.61
CA LEU A 489 -7.16 -14.69 -2.66
C LEU A 489 -5.83 -13.93 -2.56
N ARG A 490 -5.01 -14.16 -1.54
CA ARG A 490 -3.73 -13.45 -1.40
C ARG A 490 -2.75 -13.85 -2.48
N LEU A 491 -2.05 -12.86 -3.04
CA LEU A 491 -1.06 -13.09 -4.08
C LEU A 491 0.16 -13.87 -3.55
N MET A 492 0.60 -14.85 -4.33
CA MET A 492 1.80 -15.66 -4.09
C MET A 492 3.07 -14.95 -4.57
N PHE A 493 2.96 -14.14 -5.63
CA PHE A 493 4.09 -13.48 -6.30
C PHE A 493 4.21 -12.00 -5.98
N ARG A 494 3.95 -11.60 -4.72
CA ARG A 494 4.08 -10.20 -4.28
C ARG A 494 5.51 -9.65 -4.36
N ASP A 495 6.48 -10.53 -4.32
CA ASP A 495 7.90 -10.23 -4.41
C ASP A 495 8.40 -10.11 -5.86
N LEU A 496 7.57 -10.41 -6.83
CA LEU A 496 7.88 -10.29 -8.25
C LEU A 496 7.02 -9.18 -8.86
N THR A 497 7.65 -8.21 -9.46
CA THR A 497 6.99 -7.17 -10.26
C THR A 497 6.70 -7.70 -11.67
N ALA A 498 6.10 -8.87 -11.77
CA ALA A 498 5.71 -9.48 -13.04
C ALA A 498 4.23 -9.24 -13.32
N ASP A 499 3.88 -9.00 -14.56
CA ASP A 499 2.49 -8.85 -14.98
C ASP A 499 1.84 -10.22 -15.12
N TYR A 500 1.36 -10.74 -14.00
CA TYR A 500 0.75 -12.05 -13.89
C TYR A 500 -0.57 -11.99 -13.13
N THR A 501 -1.65 -12.46 -13.75
CA THR A 501 -2.95 -12.60 -13.09
C THR A 501 -3.00 -13.94 -12.36
N GLU A 502 -2.79 -13.91 -11.06
CA GLU A 502 -2.90 -15.10 -10.21
C GLU A 502 -4.35 -15.53 -10.05
N ARG A 503 -4.55 -16.84 -9.91
CA ARG A 503 -5.87 -17.40 -9.69
C ARG A 503 -5.90 -18.40 -8.53
N VAL A 504 -7.10 -18.62 -7.99
CA VAL A 504 -7.40 -19.68 -7.04
C VAL A 504 -8.63 -20.45 -7.52
N ASP A 505 -8.52 -21.77 -7.57
CA ASP A 505 -9.58 -22.64 -8.06
C ASP A 505 -10.45 -23.10 -6.88
N ILE A 506 -11.76 -22.93 -7.03
CA ILE A 506 -12.76 -23.21 -6.01
C ILE A 506 -13.54 -24.45 -6.44
N ILE A 507 -13.48 -25.50 -5.63
CA ILE A 507 -14.17 -26.78 -5.85
C ILE A 507 -15.06 -27.04 -4.65
N GLY A 508 -16.28 -27.55 -4.86
CA GLY A 508 -17.13 -27.86 -3.74
C GLY A 508 -18.45 -28.52 -4.11
N ASN A 509 -19.17 -28.94 -3.07
CA ASN A 509 -20.53 -29.44 -3.25
C ASN A 509 -21.49 -28.28 -3.65
N GLN A 510 -22.69 -28.63 -4.13
CA GLN A 510 -23.64 -27.64 -4.64
C GLN A 510 -23.93 -26.53 -3.62
N LYS A 511 -24.10 -26.85 -2.33
CA LYS A 511 -24.37 -25.87 -1.29
C LYS A 511 -23.22 -24.87 -1.08
N PHE A 512 -21.99 -25.31 -1.30
CA PHE A 512 -20.84 -24.41 -1.27
C PHE A 512 -20.78 -23.53 -2.52
N LEU A 513 -21.11 -24.08 -3.68
CA LEU A 513 -21.19 -23.30 -4.91
C LEU A 513 -22.33 -22.28 -4.86
N ASP A 514 -23.50 -22.64 -4.28
CA ASP A 514 -24.59 -21.68 -4.05
C ASP A 514 -24.13 -20.50 -3.16
N PHE A 515 -23.29 -20.79 -2.14
CA PHE A 515 -22.70 -19.76 -1.28
C PHE A 515 -21.68 -18.89 -2.06
N VAL A 516 -20.93 -19.46 -3.02
CA VAL A 516 -20.08 -18.69 -3.93
C VAL A 516 -20.90 -17.83 -4.87
N ASP A 517 -22.05 -18.31 -5.33
CA ASP A 517 -23.00 -17.54 -6.13
C ASP A 517 -23.57 -16.32 -5.35
N ASP A 518 -23.70 -16.44 -4.02
CA ASP A 518 -24.07 -15.30 -3.18
C ASP A 518 -22.97 -14.23 -3.13
N LEU A 519 -21.68 -14.63 -3.18
CA LEU A 519 -20.59 -13.67 -3.36
C LEU A 519 -20.69 -12.94 -4.71
N GLU A 520 -20.99 -13.67 -5.80
CA GLU A 520 -21.20 -13.07 -7.12
C GLU A 520 -22.30 -12.00 -7.08
N LYS A 521 -23.39 -12.28 -6.36
CA LYS A 521 -24.53 -11.33 -6.20
C LYS A 521 -24.16 -10.13 -5.31
N LEU A 522 -23.48 -10.37 -4.18
CA LEU A 522 -23.12 -9.32 -3.23
C LEU A 522 -22.14 -8.31 -3.82
N GLU A 523 -21.13 -8.82 -4.53
CA GLU A 523 -20.07 -8.01 -5.14
C GLU A 523 -20.40 -7.56 -6.57
N ASP A 524 -21.56 -7.97 -7.14
CA ASP A 524 -21.92 -7.75 -8.55
C ASP A 524 -20.80 -8.21 -9.50
N LEU A 525 -20.28 -9.39 -9.23
CA LEU A 525 -19.16 -10.02 -9.90
C LEU A 525 -19.66 -11.31 -10.58
N LYS A 526 -19.10 -11.64 -11.73
CA LYS A 526 -19.26 -12.97 -12.33
C LYS A 526 -17.90 -13.66 -12.32
N LEU A 527 -17.82 -14.79 -11.64
CA LEU A 527 -16.62 -15.60 -11.60
C LEU A 527 -16.46 -16.40 -12.88
N ASP A 528 -15.23 -16.50 -13.35
CA ASP A 528 -14.92 -17.45 -14.42
C ASP A 528 -15.06 -18.88 -13.92
N THR A 529 -15.39 -19.78 -14.85
CA THR A 529 -15.57 -21.20 -14.57
C THR A 529 -14.53 -22.02 -15.31
N PHE A 530 -14.23 -23.22 -14.78
CA PHE A 530 -13.42 -24.21 -15.45
C PHE A 530 -14.06 -25.61 -15.29
N GLU A 531 -13.90 -26.46 -16.28
CA GLU A 531 -14.31 -27.86 -16.21
C GLU A 531 -13.14 -28.74 -15.76
N LEU A 532 -13.32 -29.44 -14.65
CA LEU A 532 -12.34 -30.41 -14.15
C LEU A 532 -12.03 -31.47 -15.17
N GLY A 533 -10.74 -31.71 -15.44
CA GLY A 533 -10.27 -32.70 -16.42
C GLY A 533 -10.29 -32.25 -17.89
N LYS A 534 -10.83 -31.05 -18.20
CA LYS A 534 -10.81 -30.50 -19.55
C LYS A 534 -9.96 -29.25 -19.66
N ASP A 535 -10.01 -28.38 -18.63
CA ASP A 535 -9.31 -27.10 -18.60
C ASP A 535 -8.07 -27.20 -17.70
N PRO A 536 -6.90 -27.60 -18.20
CA PRO A 536 -5.71 -27.74 -17.38
C PRO A 536 -5.18 -26.38 -16.88
N VAL A 537 -4.47 -26.41 -15.75
CA VAL A 537 -3.74 -25.22 -15.26
C VAL A 537 -2.59 -24.93 -16.22
N ARG A 538 -2.53 -23.71 -16.72
CA ARG A 538 -1.42 -23.23 -17.53
C ARG A 538 -0.88 -21.92 -16.94
N ILE A 539 0.39 -21.94 -16.53
CA ILE A 539 1.14 -20.76 -16.09
C ILE A 539 2.26 -20.55 -17.10
N LEU A 540 2.13 -19.51 -17.90
CA LEU A 540 3.18 -19.14 -18.81
C LEU A 540 4.38 -18.65 -18.00
N THR A 541 5.48 -19.39 -18.03
CA THR A 541 6.68 -19.08 -17.28
C THR A 541 7.78 -18.60 -18.22
N ILE A 542 8.30 -17.42 -17.97
CA ILE A 542 9.47 -16.87 -18.65
C ILE A 542 10.70 -17.27 -17.84
N MET A 543 11.67 -17.91 -18.48
CA MET A 543 12.91 -18.35 -17.84
C MET A 543 14.07 -18.38 -18.82
N PRO A 544 15.30 -18.10 -18.37
CA PRO A 544 16.48 -18.27 -19.20
C PRO A 544 16.73 -19.77 -19.48
N LEU A 545 17.15 -20.07 -20.70
CA LEU A 545 17.49 -21.44 -21.14
C LEU A 545 19.00 -21.63 -21.21
N ALA A 546 19.50 -22.66 -20.54
CA ALA A 546 20.95 -22.95 -20.50
C ALA A 546 21.55 -23.21 -21.88
N GLU A 547 20.79 -23.85 -22.79
CA GLU A 547 21.15 -24.10 -24.17
C GLU A 547 21.23 -22.85 -25.05
N ARG A 548 20.67 -21.70 -24.59
CA ARG A 548 20.67 -20.42 -25.30
C ARG A 548 21.70 -19.43 -24.75
N LYS A 549 22.70 -19.91 -24.05
CA LYS A 549 23.72 -19.06 -23.40
C LYS A 549 24.48 -18.17 -24.40
N GLU A 550 24.57 -18.56 -25.66
CA GLU A 550 25.19 -17.75 -26.73
C GLU A 550 24.42 -16.43 -27.01
N PHE A 551 23.14 -16.37 -26.67
CA PHE A 551 22.29 -15.18 -26.80
C PHE A 551 22.18 -14.40 -25.48
N ASP A 552 22.95 -14.75 -24.46
CA ASP A 552 22.92 -14.05 -23.18
C ASP A 552 23.64 -12.70 -23.31
N ILE A 553 22.99 -11.66 -22.79
CA ILE A 553 23.51 -10.28 -22.80
C ILE A 553 23.81 -9.85 -21.38
N GLY A 554 25.00 -9.35 -21.15
CA GLY A 554 25.43 -8.77 -19.89
C GLY A 554 25.25 -7.26 -19.87
N LEU A 555 24.55 -6.73 -18.88
CA LEU A 555 24.39 -5.29 -18.65
C LEU A 555 25.35 -4.84 -17.55
N PRO A 556 26.18 -3.81 -17.77
CA PRO A 556 27.02 -3.26 -16.70
C PRO A 556 26.17 -2.61 -15.62
N VAL A 557 26.54 -2.81 -14.38
CA VAL A 557 25.91 -2.14 -13.24
C VAL A 557 26.80 -0.95 -12.87
N LEU A 558 26.29 0.24 -13.11
CA LEU A 558 26.96 1.49 -12.78
C LEU A 558 26.44 2.04 -11.45
N SER A 559 27.29 2.76 -10.71
CA SER A 559 26.83 3.53 -9.56
C SER A 559 25.87 4.64 -10.03
N PRO A 560 24.93 5.09 -9.18
CA PRO A 560 24.09 6.23 -9.51
C PRO A 560 24.94 7.45 -9.87
N THR A 561 24.64 8.09 -11.00
CA THR A 561 25.28 9.35 -11.41
C THR A 561 24.69 10.57 -10.70
N LEU A 562 23.45 10.44 -10.23
CA LEU A 562 22.73 11.48 -9.53
C LEU A 562 22.60 11.14 -8.05
N VAL A 563 23.19 11.95 -7.20
CA VAL A 563 23.16 11.77 -5.75
C VAL A 563 22.64 13.04 -5.08
N ARG A 564 21.65 12.89 -4.20
CA ARG A 564 21.21 14.00 -3.40
C ARG A 564 22.26 14.33 -2.32
N LYS A 565 22.72 15.56 -2.30
CA LYS A 565 23.65 16.04 -1.27
C LYS A 565 23.00 15.98 0.11
N LYS A 566 23.76 15.61 1.11
CA LYS A 566 23.31 15.55 2.52
C LYS A 566 23.35 16.91 3.20
N SER A 567 24.15 17.82 2.66
CA SER A 567 24.32 19.20 3.17
C SER A 567 24.58 20.12 1.98
N LEU A 568 24.11 21.35 2.10
CA LEU A 568 24.34 22.45 1.16
C LEU A 568 25.02 23.64 1.87
N ALA A 569 25.69 23.40 3.01
CA ALA A 569 26.24 24.49 3.81
C ALA A 569 27.24 25.35 3.03
N ASP A 570 28.13 24.74 2.26
CA ASP A 570 29.13 25.45 1.47
C ASP A 570 28.51 26.19 0.28
N GLU A 571 27.55 25.55 -0.40
CA GLU A 571 26.81 26.14 -1.51
C GLU A 571 25.95 27.32 -1.05
N ILE A 572 25.29 27.22 0.12
CA ILE A 572 24.54 28.31 0.69
C ILE A 572 25.49 29.45 1.11
N ALA A 573 26.65 29.15 1.69
CA ALA A 573 27.65 30.16 2.07
C ALA A 573 28.17 30.94 0.86
N SER A 574 28.32 30.27 -0.30
CA SER A 574 28.76 30.91 -1.56
C SER A 574 27.63 31.57 -2.37
N LEU A 575 26.37 31.46 -1.92
CA LEU A 575 25.20 31.93 -2.65
C LEU A 575 25.19 33.47 -2.74
N GLU A 576 25.11 33.98 -3.97
CA GLU A 576 25.01 35.43 -4.24
C GLU A 576 23.55 35.83 -4.48
N VAL A 577 22.87 36.33 -3.46
CA VAL A 577 21.44 36.68 -3.51
C VAL A 577 21.12 37.79 -4.52
N MET A 578 22.13 38.61 -4.87
CA MET A 578 21.98 39.68 -5.88
C MET A 578 21.71 39.11 -7.30
N THR A 579 22.10 37.89 -7.56
CA THR A 579 21.86 37.19 -8.85
C THR A 579 20.43 36.63 -9.00
N PHE A 580 19.65 36.66 -7.95
CA PHE A 580 18.29 36.12 -7.98
C PHE A 580 17.39 36.85 -8.97
N GLN A 581 16.70 36.11 -9.80
CA GLN A 581 15.72 36.62 -10.77
C GLN A 581 14.33 36.63 -10.12
N THR A 582 14.03 37.62 -9.37
CA THR A 582 12.80 37.73 -8.60
C THR A 582 12.04 39.04 -8.86
N MET A 583 10.75 39.01 -8.66
CA MET A 583 9.89 40.18 -8.65
C MET A 583 10.26 41.07 -7.46
N LEU A 584 10.33 42.36 -7.69
CA LEU A 584 10.58 43.34 -6.60
C LEU A 584 9.33 43.49 -5.73
N LEU A 585 9.55 43.48 -4.42
CA LEU A 585 8.48 43.64 -3.45
C LEU A 585 8.14 45.14 -3.25
N PRO A 586 6.86 45.51 -3.13
CA PRO A 586 6.46 46.87 -2.81
C PRO A 586 6.74 47.17 -1.33
N LEU A 587 7.29 48.37 -1.08
CA LEU A 587 7.41 48.95 0.25
C LEU A 587 6.23 49.91 0.45
N THR A 588 5.04 49.39 0.59
CA THR A 588 3.82 50.12 0.91
C THR A 588 3.49 49.94 2.37
N ALA A 589 3.21 51.03 3.07
CA ALA A 589 2.57 51.00 4.37
C ALA A 589 1.11 50.53 4.14
N ASP A 590 0.84 49.25 4.26
CA ASP A 590 -0.53 48.75 4.24
C ASP A 590 -1.31 49.24 5.45
N ASP A 591 -2.63 49.46 5.27
CA ASP A 591 -3.56 49.89 6.28
C ASP A 591 -3.43 49.03 7.55
N PRO A 592 -3.12 49.64 8.73
CA PRO A 592 -2.94 48.90 9.98
C PRO A 592 -4.20 48.13 10.44
N ASN A 593 -5.35 48.35 9.79
CA ASN A 593 -6.59 47.64 10.09
C ASN A 593 -6.84 46.37 9.26
N ASN A 594 -6.05 46.11 8.24
CA ASN A 594 -6.22 44.93 7.39
C ASN A 594 -5.39 43.76 7.93
N LYS A 595 -5.97 43.00 8.87
CA LYS A 595 -5.36 41.80 9.49
C LYS A 595 -5.61 40.52 8.71
N THR A 596 -6.18 40.62 7.52
CA THR A 596 -6.55 39.45 6.70
C THR A 596 -5.67 39.41 5.46
N PHE A 597 -4.89 38.35 5.31
CA PHE A 597 -4.03 38.13 4.15
C PHE A 597 -4.72 37.17 3.19
N ARG A 598 -4.82 37.57 1.93
CA ARG A 598 -5.32 36.72 0.86
C ARG A 598 -4.14 36.09 0.12
N TYR A 599 -4.05 34.76 0.19
CA TYR A 599 -3.03 34.00 -0.52
C TYR A 599 -3.57 33.52 -1.87
N GLU A 600 -2.87 33.86 -2.95
CA GLU A 600 -3.10 33.35 -4.27
C GLU A 600 -1.87 32.58 -4.75
N GLY A 601 -1.97 31.26 -4.81
CA GLY A 601 -0.94 30.43 -5.43
C GLY A 601 -1.24 30.23 -6.90
N HIS A 602 -0.26 30.42 -7.75
CA HIS A 602 -0.35 30.15 -9.17
C HIS A 602 0.58 29.01 -9.56
N ASP A 603 0.15 28.16 -10.47
CA ASP A 603 1.00 27.16 -11.11
C ASP A 603 2.09 27.88 -11.92
N ILE A 604 3.35 27.49 -11.70
CA ILE A 604 4.50 28.18 -12.33
C ILE A 604 4.56 27.95 -13.84
N ILE A 605 3.98 26.84 -14.33
CA ILE A 605 4.02 26.46 -15.74
C ILE A 605 2.81 27.01 -16.48
N THR A 606 1.62 26.91 -15.88
CA THR A 606 0.36 27.27 -16.53
C THR A 606 -0.14 28.65 -16.18
N LEU A 607 0.45 29.31 -15.18
CA LEU A 607 0.02 30.59 -14.60
C LEU A 607 -1.44 30.61 -14.10
N GLN A 608 -2.05 29.45 -13.97
CA GLN A 608 -3.40 29.33 -13.45
C GLN A 608 -3.40 29.49 -11.93
N LYS A 609 -4.39 30.19 -11.43
CA LYS A 609 -4.61 30.39 -10.01
C LYS A 609 -5.02 29.06 -9.37
N ILE A 610 -4.16 28.49 -8.51
CA ILE A 610 -4.37 27.21 -7.86
C ILE A 610 -5.04 27.37 -6.49
N VAL A 611 -4.75 28.48 -5.79
CA VAL A 611 -5.18 28.69 -4.40
C VAL A 611 -5.56 30.13 -4.13
N GLU A 612 -6.64 30.32 -3.39
CA GLU A 612 -6.98 31.60 -2.73
C GLU A 612 -7.38 31.30 -1.29
N ARG A 613 -6.71 31.92 -0.31
CA ARG A 613 -7.04 31.79 1.12
C ARG A 613 -6.80 33.07 1.88
N ASP A 614 -7.72 33.35 2.80
CA ASP A 614 -7.58 34.45 3.77
C ASP A 614 -7.08 33.87 5.10
N TYR A 615 -5.95 34.39 5.59
CA TYR A 615 -5.37 34.01 6.87
C TYR A 615 -5.38 35.21 7.82
N LYS A 616 -5.74 34.98 9.08
CA LYS A 616 -5.45 35.90 10.18
C LYS A 616 -4.10 35.48 10.79
N VAL A 617 -3.07 36.28 10.59
CA VAL A 617 -1.74 36.01 11.15
C VAL A 617 -1.42 37.11 12.17
N PRO A 618 -0.85 36.78 13.33
CA PRO A 618 -0.31 37.79 14.25
C PRO A 618 0.70 38.65 13.53
N GLU A 619 0.69 39.95 13.77
CA GLU A 619 1.69 40.86 13.19
C GLU A 619 3.09 40.42 13.64
N PRO A 620 4.05 40.26 12.72
CA PRO A 620 5.43 39.97 13.09
C PRO A 620 6.01 41.17 13.87
N GLN A 621 6.67 40.85 14.95
CA GLN A 621 7.23 41.85 15.84
C GLN A 621 8.64 42.28 15.40
N THR A 622 9.38 41.37 14.77
CA THR A 622 10.77 41.58 14.35
C THR A 622 11.08 40.91 13.03
N ALA A 623 12.05 41.47 12.27
CA ALA A 623 12.57 40.81 11.07
C ALA A 623 13.19 39.42 11.37
N GLN A 624 13.72 39.23 12.58
CA GLN A 624 14.34 37.99 13.00
C GLN A 624 13.34 36.81 13.01
N GLU A 625 12.12 37.06 13.47
CA GLU A 625 11.04 36.06 13.45
C GLU A 625 10.72 35.61 12.02
N LEU A 626 10.61 36.58 11.11
CA LEU A 626 10.33 36.28 9.69
C LEU A 626 11.50 35.58 9.02
N ILE A 627 12.74 35.96 9.27
CA ILE A 627 13.92 35.28 8.74
C ILE A 627 13.98 33.85 9.25
N GLY A 628 13.71 33.63 10.52
CA GLY A 628 13.61 32.27 11.09
C GLY A 628 12.51 31.44 10.45
N TYR A 629 11.34 32.03 10.25
CA TYR A 629 10.23 31.42 9.55
C TYR A 629 10.62 31.02 8.11
N TYR A 630 11.18 31.95 7.33
CA TYR A 630 11.61 31.70 5.96
C TYR A 630 12.71 30.64 5.87
N ALA A 631 13.71 30.70 6.77
CA ALA A 631 14.79 29.71 6.79
C ALA A 631 14.27 28.31 7.03
N ARG A 632 13.30 28.15 7.93
CA ARG A 632 12.63 26.85 8.16
C ARG A 632 11.88 26.40 6.92
N ARG A 633 11.05 27.27 6.34
CA ARG A 633 10.22 26.95 5.17
C ARG A 633 11.04 26.59 3.93
N ILE A 634 12.13 27.30 3.69
CA ILE A 634 13.06 27.04 2.60
C ILE A 634 13.78 25.71 2.83
N ALA A 635 14.30 25.47 4.04
CA ALA A 635 14.97 24.22 4.40
C ALA A 635 14.05 23.00 4.21
N GLU A 636 12.77 23.15 4.56
CA GLU A 636 11.74 22.13 4.31
C GLU A 636 11.45 21.94 2.81
N ALA A 637 11.31 23.04 2.05
CA ALA A 637 11.02 22.98 0.62
C ALA A 637 12.14 22.32 -0.20
N VAL A 638 13.40 22.45 0.23
CA VAL A 638 14.56 21.78 -0.37
C VAL A 638 14.88 20.44 0.28
N LYS A 639 14.13 20.03 1.30
CA LYS A 639 14.28 18.76 2.05
C LYS A 639 15.64 18.63 2.74
N LEU A 640 16.14 19.70 3.30
CA LEU A 640 17.41 19.79 4.02
C LEU A 640 17.26 20.61 5.31
N PRO A 641 16.55 20.09 6.33
CA PRO A 641 16.24 20.83 7.56
C PRO A 641 17.50 21.28 8.35
N SER A 642 18.63 20.60 8.18
CA SER A 642 19.91 20.97 8.78
C SER A 642 20.49 22.31 8.29
N GLN A 643 19.96 22.86 7.19
CA GLN A 643 20.48 24.09 6.58
C GLN A 643 19.88 25.39 7.15
N PHE A 644 19.03 25.31 8.15
CA PHE A 644 18.38 26.46 8.78
C PHE A 644 19.38 27.57 9.17
N ALA A 645 20.45 27.20 9.86
CA ALA A 645 21.44 28.19 10.32
C ALA A 645 22.22 28.86 9.18
N ALA A 646 22.50 28.11 8.10
CA ALA A 646 23.21 28.66 6.93
C ALA A 646 22.32 29.59 6.09
N LEU A 647 21.00 29.33 6.06
CA LEU A 647 20.04 30.13 5.29
C LEU A 647 19.75 31.49 5.88
N ALA A 648 19.67 31.60 7.21
CA ALA A 648 19.25 32.83 7.88
C ALA A 648 20.06 34.08 7.47
N PRO A 649 21.40 34.06 7.36
CA PRO A 649 22.17 35.19 6.89
C PRO A 649 21.87 35.57 5.44
N LYS A 650 21.64 34.58 4.56
CA LYS A 650 21.34 34.82 3.15
C LYS A 650 19.93 35.37 2.92
N ILE A 651 18.97 34.93 3.73
CA ILE A 651 17.62 35.49 3.73
C ILE A 651 17.64 36.95 4.24
N ARG A 652 18.44 37.23 5.27
CA ARG A 652 18.67 38.59 5.72
C ARG A 652 19.20 39.44 4.59
N ASP A 653 20.28 39.05 3.96
CA ASP A 653 20.91 39.74 2.83
C ASP A 653 19.94 39.93 1.66
N PHE A 654 19.12 38.93 1.36
CA PHE A 654 18.10 39.04 0.32
C PHE A 654 17.09 40.17 0.60
N PHE A 655 16.53 40.23 1.79
CA PHE A 655 15.57 41.29 2.13
C PHE A 655 16.22 42.65 2.27
N GLU A 656 17.41 42.71 2.83
CA GLU A 656 18.13 43.95 3.05
C GLU A 656 18.56 44.64 1.75
N ASN A 657 19.01 43.87 0.76
CA ASN A 657 19.68 44.39 -0.42
C ASN A 657 18.97 44.13 -1.76
N LYS A 658 18.17 43.04 -1.87
CA LYS A 658 17.63 42.59 -3.17
C LYS A 658 16.11 42.71 -3.29
N ALA A 659 15.36 42.22 -2.32
CA ALA A 659 13.93 41.99 -2.43
C ALA A 659 13.11 43.24 -2.78
N PHE A 660 13.51 44.38 -2.28
CA PHE A 660 12.82 45.67 -2.50
C PHE A 660 13.48 46.54 -3.60
N GLY A 661 14.48 46.02 -4.30
CA GLY A 661 15.23 46.77 -5.35
C GLY A 661 16.12 47.87 -4.84
N ARG A 662 16.25 48.03 -3.53
CA ARG A 662 17.10 49.03 -2.82
C ARG A 662 17.46 48.49 -1.45
N TRP A 663 18.46 49.07 -0.83
CA TRP A 663 18.78 48.80 0.57
C TRP A 663 17.65 49.27 1.49
N VAL A 664 17.27 48.48 2.48
CA VAL A 664 16.26 48.77 3.49
C VAL A 664 16.77 48.41 4.89
N ASP A 665 16.33 49.19 5.91
CA ASP A 665 16.61 48.85 7.31
C ASP A 665 15.59 47.81 7.78
N LEU A 666 16.07 46.64 8.18
CA LEU A 666 15.24 45.56 8.72
C LEU A 666 14.69 45.84 10.14
N ASN A 667 15.13 46.90 10.80
CA ASN A 667 14.56 47.30 12.09
C ASN A 667 13.38 48.25 11.89
N ASP A 668 13.15 48.76 10.69
CA ASP A 668 12.01 49.59 10.39
C ASP A 668 10.72 48.75 10.31
N MET A 669 9.72 49.17 11.08
CA MET A 669 8.44 48.43 11.13
C MET A 669 7.71 48.40 9.80
N VAL A 670 7.90 49.39 8.90
CA VAL A 670 7.34 49.35 7.55
C VAL A 670 7.99 48.24 6.75
N THR A 671 9.30 48.07 6.87
CA THR A 671 10.06 46.99 6.27
C THR A 671 9.63 45.61 6.83
N VAL A 672 9.52 45.49 8.16
CA VAL A 672 9.08 44.26 8.83
C VAL A 672 7.69 43.84 8.35
N ARG A 673 6.75 44.77 8.26
CA ARG A 673 5.40 44.51 7.74
C ARG A 673 5.44 44.05 6.27
N ALA A 674 6.22 44.74 5.42
CA ALA A 674 6.39 44.36 4.01
C ALA A 674 6.99 42.95 3.85
N MET A 675 7.97 42.61 4.70
CA MET A 675 8.51 41.22 4.76
C MET A 675 7.46 40.20 5.19
N GLY A 676 6.54 40.57 6.08
CA GLY A 676 5.48 39.70 6.58
C GLY A 676 4.33 39.46 5.59
N THR A 677 4.34 40.10 4.42
CA THR A 677 3.31 39.92 3.40
C THR A 677 3.40 38.52 2.75
N GLN A 678 2.28 38.02 2.26
CA GLN A 678 2.26 36.74 1.55
C GLN A 678 3.05 36.78 0.25
N VAL A 679 3.05 37.92 -0.45
CA VAL A 679 3.86 38.10 -1.65
C VAL A 679 5.34 37.96 -1.31
N ALA A 680 5.81 38.58 -0.21
CA ALA A 680 7.18 38.44 0.26
C ALA A 680 7.50 36.98 0.63
N SER A 681 6.60 36.33 1.34
CA SER A 681 6.73 34.88 1.67
C SER A 681 6.85 34.02 0.42
N TYR A 682 5.96 34.21 -0.53
CA TYR A 682 5.98 33.47 -1.78
C TYR A 682 7.28 33.68 -2.55
N VAL A 683 7.65 34.93 -2.79
CA VAL A 683 8.85 35.30 -3.55
C VAL A 683 10.12 34.74 -2.90
N CYS A 684 10.26 34.93 -1.59
CA CYS A 684 11.44 34.48 -0.85
C CYS A 684 11.55 32.95 -0.89
N ILE A 685 10.48 32.24 -0.51
CA ILE A 685 10.50 30.76 -0.43
C ILE A 685 10.70 30.13 -1.81
N GLN A 686 9.99 30.61 -2.83
CA GLN A 686 10.08 30.02 -4.17
C GLN A 686 11.47 30.24 -4.78
N GLU A 687 12.02 31.42 -4.69
CA GLU A 687 13.31 31.73 -5.30
C GLU A 687 14.46 30.98 -4.63
N PHE A 688 14.54 31.01 -3.29
CA PHE A 688 15.53 30.19 -2.58
C PHE A 688 15.33 28.68 -2.85
N ALA A 689 14.09 28.19 -2.82
CA ALA A 689 13.83 26.79 -3.09
C ALA A 689 14.22 26.38 -4.52
N ARG A 690 13.95 27.23 -5.52
CA ARG A 690 14.34 27.02 -6.91
C ARG A 690 15.87 26.87 -7.04
N VAL A 691 16.61 27.84 -6.52
CA VAL A 691 18.08 27.86 -6.60
C VAL A 691 18.69 26.69 -5.84
N LEU A 692 18.24 26.44 -4.62
CA LEU A 692 18.79 25.37 -3.78
C LEU A 692 18.41 23.98 -4.26
N LYS A 693 17.24 23.78 -4.87
CA LYS A 693 16.88 22.47 -5.50
C LYS A 693 17.84 22.12 -6.62
N GLN A 694 18.22 23.10 -7.44
CA GLN A 694 19.24 22.89 -8.49
C GLN A 694 20.60 22.47 -7.90
N MET A 695 20.97 23.01 -6.75
CA MET A 695 22.22 22.69 -6.06
C MET A 695 22.15 21.39 -5.23
N SER A 696 20.96 20.92 -4.91
CA SER A 696 20.77 19.76 -4.01
C SER A 696 21.08 18.40 -4.63
N ILE A 697 21.21 18.35 -5.94
CA ILE A 697 21.57 17.14 -6.69
C ILE A 697 23.01 17.33 -7.19
N ALA A 698 23.88 16.41 -6.79
CA ALA A 698 25.23 16.34 -7.31
C ALA A 698 25.30 15.29 -8.41
N GLU A 699 25.94 15.63 -9.51
CA GLU A 699 26.41 14.65 -10.46
C GLU A 699 27.73 14.07 -9.94
N GLN A 700 27.81 12.74 -9.87
CA GLN A 700 29.02 12.02 -9.55
C GLN A 700 29.50 11.27 -10.77
N GLU A 701 30.80 11.15 -10.93
CA GLU A 701 31.35 10.27 -11.93
C GLU A 701 30.90 8.84 -11.65
N PRO A 702 30.30 8.16 -12.64
CA PRO A 702 29.83 6.81 -12.48
C PRO A 702 31.01 5.85 -12.26
N GLN A 703 30.81 4.90 -11.36
CA GLN A 703 31.74 3.81 -11.11
C GLN A 703 31.16 2.50 -11.59
N LEU A 704 31.95 1.65 -12.14
CA LEU A 704 31.54 0.31 -12.53
C LEU A 704 31.48 -0.58 -11.28
N LEU A 705 30.26 -0.95 -10.87
CA LEU A 705 30.04 -1.83 -9.73
C LEU A 705 30.13 -3.31 -10.12
N GLU A 706 29.63 -3.64 -11.31
CA GLU A 706 29.65 -4.99 -11.88
C GLU A 706 29.86 -4.87 -13.41
N ALA A 707 30.81 -5.60 -13.95
CA ALA A 707 31.16 -5.49 -15.37
C ALA A 707 30.04 -5.98 -16.30
N ALA A 708 29.35 -7.03 -15.92
CA ALA A 708 28.22 -7.56 -16.68
C ALA A 708 27.29 -8.41 -15.80
N ARG A 709 26.12 -7.91 -15.50
CA ARG A 709 25.03 -8.70 -14.94
C ARG A 709 24.32 -9.40 -16.09
N MET A 710 24.46 -10.70 -16.15
CA MET A 710 23.91 -11.51 -17.24
C MET A 710 22.38 -11.63 -17.12
N LEU A 711 21.66 -11.54 -18.23
CA LEU A 711 20.19 -11.74 -18.26
C LEU A 711 19.81 -13.14 -17.78
N SER A 712 20.66 -14.15 -17.98
CA SER A 712 20.47 -15.51 -17.44
C SER A 712 20.45 -15.58 -15.91
N SER A 713 20.88 -14.53 -15.19
CA SER A 713 20.77 -14.45 -13.74
C SER A 713 19.34 -14.12 -13.28
N CYS A 714 18.45 -13.73 -14.20
CA CYS A 714 17.04 -13.46 -13.89
C CYS A 714 16.33 -14.73 -13.42
N GLN A 715 15.64 -14.63 -12.29
CA GLN A 715 14.84 -15.75 -11.79
C GLN A 715 13.63 -15.98 -12.70
N PRO A 716 13.20 -17.23 -12.89
CA PRO A 716 11.96 -17.54 -13.58
C PRO A 716 10.77 -16.76 -12.99
N PHE A 717 9.92 -16.22 -13.85
CA PHE A 717 8.75 -15.46 -13.43
C PHE A 717 7.52 -15.80 -14.28
N PRO A 718 6.31 -15.73 -13.71
CA PRO A 718 5.08 -15.96 -14.45
C PRO A 718 4.70 -14.75 -15.28
N TRP A 719 3.96 -14.97 -16.38
CA TRP A 719 3.53 -13.94 -17.30
C TRP A 719 2.11 -14.18 -17.79
N SER A 720 1.29 -13.14 -17.97
CA SER A 720 -0.11 -13.27 -18.44
C SER A 720 -0.41 -12.52 -19.72
N ARG A 721 0.50 -11.66 -20.17
CA ARG A 721 0.33 -10.91 -21.42
C ARG A 721 0.91 -11.65 -22.62
N LYS A 722 1.10 -10.92 -23.71
CA LYS A 722 1.59 -11.44 -24.98
C LYS A 722 3.04 -11.92 -24.86
N VAL A 723 3.38 -12.92 -25.66
CA VAL A 723 4.74 -13.41 -25.82
C VAL A 723 5.08 -13.61 -27.27
N LEU A 724 6.37 -13.61 -27.57
CA LEU A 724 6.94 -14.00 -28.84
C LEU A 724 7.91 -15.17 -28.60
N GLU A 725 7.75 -16.27 -29.32
CA GLU A 725 8.80 -17.28 -29.43
C GLU A 725 9.95 -16.72 -30.25
N ALA A 726 11.16 -16.70 -29.71
CA ALA A 726 12.34 -16.16 -30.36
C ALA A 726 13.51 -17.10 -30.17
N ASN A 727 14.42 -17.19 -31.18
CA ASN A 727 15.62 -18.01 -31.13
C ASN A 727 16.84 -17.18 -30.70
N LYS A 728 16.87 -15.89 -31.00
CA LYS A 728 17.98 -14.97 -30.67
C LYS A 728 17.87 -14.38 -29.25
N CYS A 729 17.14 -15.03 -28.36
CA CYS A 729 16.89 -14.59 -26.99
C CYS A 729 17.30 -15.68 -26.00
N VAL A 730 17.94 -15.29 -24.89
CA VAL A 730 18.33 -16.21 -23.82
C VAL A 730 17.10 -16.79 -23.09
N PHE A 731 15.99 -16.05 -23.06
CA PHE A 731 14.75 -16.55 -22.49
C PHE A 731 14.01 -17.51 -23.44
N ASN A 732 13.24 -18.42 -22.88
CA ASN A 732 12.38 -19.32 -23.65
C ASN A 732 11.38 -18.56 -24.54
N MET A 733 10.90 -17.41 -24.09
CA MET A 733 9.99 -16.52 -24.80
C MET A 733 10.30 -15.06 -24.43
N VAL A 734 10.00 -14.13 -25.32
CA VAL A 734 10.09 -12.69 -25.07
C VAL A 734 8.76 -12.18 -24.53
N PRO A 735 8.67 -11.70 -23.27
CA PRO A 735 7.48 -11.11 -22.72
C PRO A 735 7.19 -9.74 -23.35
N CYS A 736 5.96 -9.45 -23.76
CA CYS A 736 5.58 -8.21 -24.42
C CYS A 736 4.36 -7.61 -23.70
N ASP A 737 4.41 -6.31 -23.40
CA ASP A 737 3.32 -5.62 -22.70
C ASP A 737 2.16 -5.28 -23.65
N ASN A 738 2.45 -5.04 -24.93
CA ASN A 738 1.50 -4.63 -25.95
C ASN A 738 1.84 -5.21 -27.34
N ASP A 739 1.01 -4.89 -28.35
CA ASP A 739 1.18 -5.37 -29.71
C ASP A 739 2.40 -4.78 -30.39
N PHE A 740 2.68 -3.49 -30.17
CA PHE A 740 3.83 -2.84 -30.77
C PHE A 740 5.16 -3.44 -30.28
N GLU A 741 5.29 -3.72 -29.00
CA GLU A 741 6.46 -4.41 -28.46
C GLU A 741 6.62 -5.82 -29.06
N LYS A 742 5.52 -6.54 -29.26
CA LYS A 742 5.58 -7.86 -29.90
C LYS A 742 6.01 -7.77 -31.36
N GLU A 743 5.55 -6.75 -32.07
CA GLU A 743 5.97 -6.47 -33.45
C GLU A 743 7.45 -6.09 -33.53
N PHE A 744 7.88 -5.24 -32.61
CA PHE A 744 9.27 -4.83 -32.48
C PHE A 744 10.19 -6.01 -32.12
N ALA A 745 9.80 -6.86 -31.18
CA ALA A 745 10.53 -8.09 -30.87
C ALA A 745 10.62 -9.03 -32.09
N ARG A 746 9.57 -9.13 -32.89
CA ARG A 746 9.59 -9.90 -34.17
C ARG A 746 10.55 -9.31 -35.17
N PHE A 747 10.62 -7.99 -35.28
CA PHE A 747 11.63 -7.31 -36.10
C PHE A 747 13.04 -7.68 -35.62
N LEU A 748 13.36 -7.60 -34.33
CA LEU A 748 14.67 -7.97 -33.78
C LEU A 748 15.03 -9.43 -34.06
N GLU A 749 14.07 -10.34 -33.96
CA GLU A 749 14.27 -11.76 -34.31
C GLU A 749 14.65 -11.96 -35.76
N ASN A 750 14.02 -11.20 -36.67
CA ASN A 750 14.20 -11.37 -38.13
C ASN A 750 15.37 -10.52 -38.70
N ALA A 751 15.81 -9.47 -38.02
CA ALA A 751 16.88 -8.60 -38.50
C ALA A 751 18.23 -9.35 -38.62
N ASP A 752 18.83 -9.32 -39.81
CA ASP A 752 20.06 -10.08 -40.12
C ASP A 752 21.25 -9.59 -39.34
N ASP A 753 21.31 -8.33 -38.94
CA ASP A 753 22.41 -7.73 -38.19
C ASP A 753 22.26 -7.92 -36.65
N VAL A 754 21.16 -8.41 -36.16
CA VAL A 754 20.96 -8.72 -34.71
C VAL A 754 21.56 -10.08 -34.38
N ARG A 755 22.47 -10.11 -33.41
CA ARG A 755 23.05 -11.33 -32.86
C ARG A 755 22.17 -11.90 -31.73
N ALA A 756 21.81 -11.05 -30.76
CA ALA A 756 21.01 -11.40 -29.61
C ALA A 756 20.14 -10.21 -29.17
N PHE A 757 18.98 -10.50 -28.56
CA PHE A 757 18.14 -9.47 -27.95
C PHE A 757 17.31 -10.03 -26.81
N ALA A 758 16.80 -9.15 -25.97
CA ALA A 758 15.77 -9.48 -24.97
C ALA A 758 14.96 -8.25 -24.60
N LYS A 759 13.69 -8.44 -24.24
CA LYS A 759 13.01 -7.45 -23.41
C LYS A 759 13.59 -7.50 -22.01
N LEU A 760 13.84 -6.33 -21.42
CA LEU A 760 14.35 -6.21 -20.05
C LEU A 760 13.20 -6.42 -19.06
N PRO A 761 13.12 -7.60 -18.40
CA PRO A 761 12.03 -7.87 -17.51
C PRO A 761 12.21 -7.13 -16.17
N GLN A 762 11.14 -6.62 -15.60
CA GLN A 762 11.21 -5.93 -14.31
C GLN A 762 11.87 -6.78 -13.19
N PRO A 763 11.66 -8.12 -13.09
CA PRO A 763 12.36 -8.96 -12.12
C PRO A 763 13.88 -8.98 -12.26
N PHE A 764 14.44 -8.60 -13.41
CA PHE A 764 15.88 -8.43 -13.59
C PHE A 764 16.43 -7.22 -12.83
N GLY A 765 15.58 -6.22 -12.55
CA GLY A 765 15.92 -5.08 -11.69
C GLY A 765 16.83 -4.03 -12.32
N PHE A 766 16.91 -3.95 -13.66
CA PHE A 766 17.68 -2.92 -14.35
C PHE A 766 16.88 -1.62 -14.43
N SER A 767 17.46 -0.51 -14.00
CA SER A 767 16.86 0.82 -14.12
C SER A 767 17.92 1.92 -14.17
N ILE A 768 17.59 3.04 -14.78
CA ILE A 768 18.42 4.25 -14.90
C ILE A 768 17.73 5.36 -14.09
N ASP A 769 18.48 6.01 -13.19
CA ASP A 769 17.95 7.12 -12.43
C ASP A 769 18.04 8.44 -13.23
N TYR A 770 16.99 9.26 -13.14
CA TYR A 770 16.90 10.58 -13.78
C TYR A 770 16.17 11.58 -12.89
N THR A 771 16.23 12.87 -13.24
CA THR A 771 15.42 13.91 -12.60
C THR A 771 14.30 14.34 -13.53
N ASP A 772 13.07 14.45 -12.99
CA ASP A 772 11.96 15.03 -13.72
C ASP A 772 12.05 16.57 -13.76
N ALA A 773 11.11 17.23 -14.46
CA ALA A 773 11.05 18.70 -14.54
C ALA A 773 10.93 19.39 -13.15
N GLY A 774 10.42 18.69 -12.14
CA GLY A 774 10.31 19.15 -10.75
C GLY A 774 11.56 18.85 -9.91
N MET A 775 12.65 18.38 -10.51
CA MET A 775 13.90 17.96 -9.84
C MET A 775 13.69 16.80 -8.84
N ASN A 776 12.66 15.96 -9.07
CA ASN A 776 12.49 14.74 -8.31
C ASN A 776 13.31 13.61 -8.92
N LEU A 777 14.00 12.84 -8.08
CA LEU A 777 14.70 11.65 -8.52
C LEU A 777 13.70 10.56 -8.91
N ARG A 778 13.82 10.04 -10.12
CA ARG A 778 12.96 9.01 -10.73
C ARG A 778 13.81 7.86 -11.23
N SER A 779 13.21 6.70 -11.41
CA SER A 779 13.83 5.55 -12.07
C SER A 779 13.13 5.26 -13.39
N TYR A 780 13.91 5.06 -14.44
CA TYR A 780 13.47 4.70 -15.78
C TYR A 780 13.85 3.25 -16.07
N TYR A 781 12.95 2.50 -16.67
CA TYR A 781 13.10 1.09 -17.03
C TYR A 781 13.01 0.96 -18.55
N PRO A 782 14.14 0.80 -19.25
CA PRO A 782 14.16 0.59 -20.70
C PRO A 782 13.47 -0.71 -21.11
N ASP A 783 12.91 -0.75 -22.32
CA ASP A 783 12.13 -1.89 -22.78
C ASP A 783 13.00 -3.05 -23.25
N PHE A 784 13.97 -2.80 -24.14
CA PHE A 784 14.76 -3.84 -24.79
C PHE A 784 16.26 -3.58 -24.70
N VAL A 785 17.01 -4.68 -24.77
CA VAL A 785 18.43 -4.68 -25.06
C VAL A 785 18.70 -5.58 -26.26
N ALA A 786 19.58 -5.16 -27.15
CA ALA A 786 20.03 -5.96 -28.29
C ALA A 786 21.55 -5.85 -28.45
N THR A 787 22.16 -6.87 -29.03
CA THR A 787 23.55 -6.85 -29.47
C THR A 787 23.59 -7.18 -30.96
N ASP A 788 24.25 -6.35 -31.75
CA ASP A 788 24.41 -6.61 -33.16
C ASP A 788 25.61 -7.52 -33.46
N LYS A 789 25.80 -7.89 -34.75
CA LYS A 789 26.92 -8.73 -35.18
C LYS A 789 28.29 -8.05 -35.12
N GLN A 790 28.31 -6.74 -34.85
CA GLN A 790 29.52 -5.95 -34.62
C GLN A 790 29.83 -5.79 -33.12
N GLU A 791 29.12 -6.50 -32.27
CA GLU A 791 29.23 -6.45 -30.79
C GLU A 791 28.85 -5.07 -30.19
N ILE A 792 28.06 -4.28 -30.89
CA ILE A 792 27.49 -3.04 -30.37
C ILE A 792 26.21 -3.39 -29.61
N HIS A 793 26.13 -2.91 -28.37
CA HIS A 793 24.94 -3.06 -27.53
C HIS A 793 24.00 -1.88 -27.70
N TRP A 794 22.74 -2.20 -27.81
CA TRP A 794 21.66 -1.23 -27.99
C TRP A 794 20.70 -1.28 -26.83
N LEU A 795 20.51 -0.16 -26.14
CA LEU A 795 19.45 0.03 -25.16
C LEU A 795 18.27 0.70 -25.87
N ILE A 796 17.11 0.08 -25.84
CA ILE A 796 15.99 0.47 -26.71
C ILE A 796 14.74 0.74 -25.89
N GLU A 797 14.09 1.86 -26.20
CA GLU A 797 12.78 2.25 -25.68
C GLU A 797 11.76 2.26 -26.80
N THR A 798 10.61 1.65 -26.58
CA THR A 798 9.47 1.64 -27.50
C THR A 798 8.35 2.54 -27.01
N LYS A 799 7.78 3.42 -27.84
CA LYS A 799 6.73 4.38 -27.47
C LYS A 799 5.55 4.37 -28.44
N GLY A 800 4.33 4.21 -27.88
CA GLY A 800 3.09 4.38 -28.61
C GLY A 800 2.71 5.86 -28.79
N MET A 801 2.60 6.63 -27.70
CA MET A 801 2.30 8.07 -27.67
C MET A 801 3.24 8.81 -26.74
N GLU A 802 3.52 10.09 -27.02
CA GLU A 802 4.40 10.93 -26.20
C GLU A 802 3.68 11.51 -24.98
N THR A 803 4.43 11.60 -23.86
CA THR A 803 4.09 12.34 -22.65
C THR A 803 5.18 13.38 -22.36
N THR A 804 4.86 14.43 -21.62
CA THR A 804 5.72 15.60 -21.35
C THR A 804 7.06 15.31 -20.65
N ASP A 805 7.23 14.16 -20.01
CA ASP A 805 8.43 13.79 -19.24
C ASP A 805 9.53 13.06 -20.06
N VAL A 806 9.34 12.96 -21.35
CA VAL A 806 10.13 12.08 -22.24
C VAL A 806 11.59 12.56 -22.40
N GLY A 807 11.83 13.87 -22.47
CA GLY A 807 13.16 14.43 -22.73
C GLY A 807 14.19 14.06 -21.64
N HIS A 808 13.81 14.06 -20.37
CA HIS A 808 14.71 13.75 -19.27
C HIS A 808 15.14 12.27 -19.24
N LYS A 809 14.26 11.35 -19.61
CA LYS A 809 14.57 9.93 -19.71
C LYS A 809 15.55 9.63 -20.84
N ASP A 810 15.35 10.26 -21.99
CA ASP A 810 16.21 10.07 -23.16
C ASP A 810 17.64 10.56 -22.88
N ILE A 811 17.77 11.72 -22.20
CA ILE A 811 19.07 12.23 -21.75
C ILE A 811 19.75 11.25 -20.81
N ALA A 812 19.02 10.75 -19.80
CA ALA A 812 19.58 9.82 -18.83
C ALA A 812 20.01 8.49 -19.46
N ALA A 813 19.22 7.97 -20.42
CA ALA A 813 19.56 6.75 -21.14
C ALA A 813 20.80 6.93 -22.06
N THR A 814 20.90 8.07 -22.72
CA THR A 814 22.06 8.42 -23.55
C THR A 814 23.31 8.54 -22.68
N ASN A 815 23.27 9.29 -21.59
CA ASN A 815 24.37 9.44 -20.63
C ASN A 815 24.79 8.08 -20.04
N TRP A 816 23.83 7.22 -19.72
CA TRP A 816 24.12 5.88 -19.23
C TRP A 816 24.90 5.07 -20.29
N CYS A 817 24.50 5.11 -21.56
CA CYS A 817 25.18 4.41 -22.64
C CYS A 817 26.60 4.95 -22.88
N GLU A 818 26.81 6.26 -22.80
CA GLU A 818 28.12 6.89 -22.88
C GLU A 818 29.04 6.44 -21.74
N ASN A 819 28.53 6.47 -20.51
CA ASN A 819 29.26 6.02 -19.32
C ASN A 819 29.57 4.51 -19.37
N ALA A 820 28.59 3.69 -19.77
CA ALA A 820 28.79 2.26 -19.96
C ALA A 820 29.88 1.97 -21.00
N THR A 821 29.89 2.71 -22.11
CA THR A 821 30.94 2.60 -23.15
C THR A 821 32.32 2.98 -22.61
N ALA A 822 32.43 4.08 -21.89
CA ALA A 822 33.67 4.55 -21.31
C ALA A 822 34.25 3.58 -20.27
N LEU A 823 33.40 3.03 -19.40
CA LEU A 823 33.80 2.18 -18.26
C LEU A 823 34.05 0.71 -18.65
N THR A 824 33.31 0.17 -19.65
CA THR A 824 33.41 -1.25 -20.01
C THR A 824 34.20 -1.51 -21.28
N LYS A 825 34.51 -0.49 -22.08
CA LYS A 825 35.09 -0.58 -23.44
C LYS A 825 34.18 -1.30 -24.45
N ALA A 826 32.96 -1.69 -24.09
CA ALA A 826 31.96 -2.20 -24.98
C ALA A 826 31.12 -1.02 -25.48
N GLN A 827 30.84 -0.95 -26.77
CA GLN A 827 30.07 0.16 -27.32
C GLN A 827 28.58 0.00 -26.99
N TRP A 828 27.99 1.00 -26.31
CA TRP A 828 26.59 1.09 -26.00
C TRP A 828 25.93 2.26 -26.73
N LYS A 829 24.74 2.03 -27.27
CA LYS A 829 23.93 3.04 -27.97
C LYS A 829 22.51 3.04 -27.43
N TYR A 830 21.91 4.21 -27.38
CA TYR A 830 20.50 4.36 -27.04
C TYR A 830 19.68 4.58 -28.31
N ALA A 831 18.50 3.93 -28.39
CA ALA A 831 17.56 4.13 -29.48
C ALA A 831 16.14 4.25 -28.91
N LYS A 832 15.42 5.30 -29.30
CA LYS A 832 14.00 5.49 -28.99
C LYS A 832 13.19 5.28 -30.26
N ILE A 833 12.25 4.34 -30.19
CA ILE A 833 11.47 3.89 -31.35
C ILE A 833 10.00 4.31 -31.12
N GLN A 834 9.57 5.25 -31.92
CA GLN A 834 8.15 5.64 -31.98
C GLN A 834 7.41 4.73 -32.95
N GLN A 835 6.23 4.22 -32.53
CA GLN A 835 5.42 3.29 -33.32
C GLN A 835 5.15 3.81 -34.72
N LYS A 836 4.69 5.05 -34.86
CA LYS A 836 4.42 5.66 -36.20
C LYS A 836 5.66 5.71 -37.09
N GLY A 837 6.81 6.08 -36.55
CA GLY A 837 8.07 6.12 -37.27
C GLY A 837 8.51 4.72 -37.75
N PHE A 838 8.36 3.73 -36.87
CA PHE A 838 8.67 2.34 -37.16
C PHE A 838 7.77 1.76 -38.25
N GLU A 839 6.47 2.01 -38.17
CA GLU A 839 5.51 1.56 -39.19
C GLU A 839 5.77 2.19 -40.57
N VAL A 840 6.22 3.45 -40.64
CA VAL A 840 6.56 4.15 -41.85
C VAL A 840 7.88 3.69 -42.45
N LEU A 841 8.92 3.53 -41.63
CA LEU A 841 10.26 3.14 -42.08
C LEU A 841 10.32 1.67 -42.50
N GLN A 842 9.54 0.78 -41.85
CA GLN A 842 9.60 -0.67 -42.04
C GLN A 842 11.06 -1.20 -42.09
N PRO A 843 11.85 -0.99 -41.01
CA PRO A 843 13.25 -1.32 -41.00
C PRO A 843 13.47 -2.82 -41.19
N SER A 844 14.53 -3.19 -41.91
CA SER A 844 14.94 -4.59 -42.07
C SER A 844 16.17 -4.95 -41.23
N ARG A 845 16.92 -3.95 -40.79
CA ARG A 845 18.13 -4.09 -40.00
C ARG A 845 18.10 -3.19 -38.75
N LEU A 846 18.76 -3.62 -37.68
CA LEU A 846 18.88 -2.81 -36.47
C LEU A 846 19.57 -1.46 -36.76
N ALA A 847 20.57 -1.46 -37.66
CA ALA A 847 21.27 -0.25 -38.08
C ALA A 847 20.34 0.80 -38.73
N ASP A 848 19.23 0.40 -39.35
CA ASP A 848 18.26 1.31 -39.99
C ASP A 848 17.53 2.16 -38.95
N LEU A 849 17.46 1.71 -37.68
CA LEU A 849 16.84 2.46 -36.59
C LEU A 849 17.59 3.75 -36.24
N ALA A 850 18.87 3.84 -36.60
CA ALA A 850 19.61 5.10 -36.45
C ALA A 850 19.02 6.26 -37.26
N ALA A 851 18.29 5.95 -38.36
CA ALA A 851 17.59 6.94 -39.18
C ALA A 851 16.31 7.48 -38.53
N LEU A 852 15.72 6.76 -37.56
CA LEU A 852 14.56 7.21 -36.79
C LEU A 852 14.90 8.25 -35.70
N GLY A 853 16.18 8.54 -35.51
CA GLY A 853 16.72 9.71 -34.85
C GLY A 853 16.65 9.67 -33.32
N VAL A 854 17.82 9.66 -32.67
CA VAL A 854 17.99 10.40 -31.42
C VAL A 854 17.70 11.88 -31.78
N PRO A 855 16.75 12.59 -31.13
CA PRO A 855 16.65 14.02 -31.31
C PRO A 855 18.02 14.61 -31.01
N SER A 856 18.66 15.27 -31.98
CA SER A 856 19.89 16.01 -31.72
C SER A 856 19.59 17.04 -30.66
N LEU A 857 20.07 16.82 -29.45
CA LEU A 857 20.09 17.83 -28.41
C LEU A 857 20.95 18.97 -28.93
N VAL A 858 20.32 20.02 -29.45
CA VAL A 858 20.95 21.30 -29.66
C VAL A 858 21.45 21.75 -28.28
N LYS A 859 22.77 21.71 -28.08
CA LYS A 859 23.40 22.37 -26.95
C LYS A 859 23.06 23.88 -27.04
N GLY A 860 22.06 24.30 -26.28
CA GLY A 860 21.75 25.70 -26.07
C GLY A 860 22.40 26.19 -24.81
#